data_5164e59b2bc511cf5202700ead5c1a02
#
_entry.id   5164e59b2bc511cf5202700ead5c1a02
#
_cell.length_a   1.000
_cell.length_b   1.000
_cell.length_c   1.000
_cell.angle_alpha   90.00
_cell.angle_beta   90.00
_cell.angle_gamma   90.00
#
_symmetry.space_group_name_H-M   'P 1'
#
loop_
_entity.id
_entity.type
_entity.pdbx_description
1 polymer ?
#
loop_
_entity_poly.entity_id
_entity_poly.type
_entity_poly.pdbx_seq_one_letter_code
_entity_poly.pdbx_strand_id
1 'polypeptide(L)'
;MNTFTNIIAKELQLPASGVDGTLQLLDEGCTIPFIARYRKERTGGLDDVQIGDISARYDKLKELAKRKETILKSIEEQGKLDDKLKKKIEDCWDANTLEDIYLPFKPKRRTRAQIAREYGLESLATMILLQRENDIEAAAKRLINSAAVQKALAEHKVKEFTVDDALQAAKDIIAENISESEDCRHQLRATFKREAEIASKVVKAKADSEEAQKYRDYFDFAEPLSRCTGNRLLAMRRGEAEGILRIKISIDGERATERLKRQYIRGNGKCSQLVAEAVEDSYKRLLVPSIENEFSALSKEKADDEAIEVFTTNLRQLLLAAPLGQKSVMGVDPGIRTGCKVVVLDKQGNLLFHDVVFPFPPKGNAENAARHFAKIAAQYSIEAVAVGNGTASRETTDILNKVFSEGNNQKPVYVVSEDGASIYSASKIARDEFPDQDVTVRGAVSIARRLMDPLAELVKIDAKSIGVGQYQHDVDQTKLKKSLDQTVENCVNLVGVNVNTASQQLLTYISGLGPALAKNIIEYRRDNGDFTSRAQLKKVPRLGANAYTQCAGFLRIPNAKNPLDNSAVHPESYDIVKRMAADSGCTVKELIANKERLKAINIKNYVSDTIGLPTLTDIMKELDKPGLDPRGEVEQFSFSDDIHELKDVEVGMVVPGIVTNITKFGAFVDIGVHQDGLVHISQMSSKFIHDPNEVVKLHQHVTVKVTEVDLVRKRIALSMKGV
;
A
#
# COMPACT_ATOMS: atom_id res chain seq x y z
N MET A 1 19.53 25.00 -1.89
CA MET A 1 18.59 23.91 -1.52
C MET A 1 17.17 24.41 -1.73
N ASN A 2 16.36 23.64 -2.41
CA ASN A 2 14.95 23.96 -2.70
C ASN A 2 14.15 23.87 -1.38
N THR A 3 13.09 24.67 -1.22
CA THR A 3 12.18 24.63 -0.08
C THR A 3 11.66 23.20 0.18
N PHE A 4 11.35 22.47 -0.88
CA PHE A 4 10.90 21.07 -0.80
C PHE A 4 11.94 20.14 -0.17
N THR A 5 13.22 20.31 -0.53
CA THR A 5 14.32 19.52 0.05
C THR A 5 14.34 19.62 1.59
N ASN A 6 14.24 20.86 2.12
CA ASN A 6 14.29 21.08 3.56
C ASN A 6 13.09 20.50 4.31
N ILE A 7 11.88 20.62 3.71
CA ILE A 7 10.66 20.07 4.30
C ILE A 7 10.73 18.53 4.34
N ILE A 8 11.03 17.91 3.21
CA ILE A 8 11.09 16.45 3.08
C ILE A 8 12.18 15.87 3.98
N ALA A 9 13.38 16.46 3.96
CA ALA A 9 14.49 16.01 4.79
C ALA A 9 14.16 16.04 6.29
N LYS A 10 13.46 17.08 6.74
CA LYS A 10 13.04 17.22 8.14
C LYS A 10 11.93 16.20 8.49
N GLU A 11 10.94 16.05 7.66
CA GLU A 11 9.79 15.15 7.89
C GLU A 11 10.19 13.69 7.90
N LEU A 12 11.00 13.26 6.93
CA LEU A 12 11.47 11.88 6.79
C LEU A 12 12.75 11.58 7.58
N GLN A 13 13.33 12.58 8.25
CA GLN A 13 14.59 12.46 9.00
C GLN A 13 15.76 11.95 8.16
N LEU A 14 15.81 12.37 6.90
CA LEU A 14 16.83 11.98 5.93
C LEU A 14 17.85 13.10 5.68
N PRO A 15 19.09 12.77 5.25
CA PRO A 15 20.09 13.76 4.88
C PRO A 15 19.61 14.68 3.75
N ALA A 16 19.66 15.99 3.95
CA ALA A 16 19.17 16.96 2.96
C ALA A 16 19.88 16.85 1.60
N SER A 17 21.17 16.50 1.56
CA SER A 17 21.92 16.27 0.33
C SER A 17 21.38 15.07 -0.46
N GLY A 18 21.02 13.98 0.24
CA GLY A 18 20.42 12.80 -0.37
C GLY A 18 19.04 13.09 -0.94
N VAL A 19 18.20 13.83 -0.21
CA VAL A 19 16.89 14.29 -0.68
C VAL A 19 17.04 15.17 -1.91
N ASP A 20 17.93 16.18 -1.88
CA ASP A 20 18.17 17.09 -3.02
C ASP A 20 18.60 16.34 -4.28
N GLY A 21 19.56 15.42 -4.14
CA GLY A 21 20.01 14.56 -5.24
C GLY A 21 18.89 13.68 -5.80
N THR A 22 18.02 13.16 -4.92
CA THR A 22 16.85 12.36 -5.32
C THR A 22 15.84 13.20 -6.11
N LEU A 23 15.50 14.40 -5.63
CA LEU A 23 14.56 15.30 -6.32
C LEU A 23 15.06 15.68 -7.71
N GLN A 24 16.34 16.00 -7.85
CA GLN A 24 16.95 16.28 -9.16
C GLN A 24 16.84 15.10 -10.11
N LEU A 25 17.14 13.87 -9.65
CA LEU A 25 17.06 12.66 -10.47
C LEU A 25 15.61 12.33 -10.88
N LEU A 26 14.64 12.56 -9.98
CA LEU A 26 13.21 12.40 -10.31
C LEU A 26 12.76 13.42 -11.37
N ASP A 27 13.23 14.66 -11.28
CA ASP A 27 12.92 15.71 -12.29
C ASP A 27 13.64 15.45 -13.63
N GLU A 28 14.79 14.76 -13.62
CA GLU A 28 15.46 14.22 -14.82
C GLU A 28 14.69 13.03 -15.44
N GLY A 29 13.62 12.55 -14.81
CA GLY A 29 12.80 11.42 -15.27
C GLY A 29 13.38 10.04 -14.96
N CYS A 30 14.27 9.95 -13.96
CA CYS A 30 14.79 8.66 -13.50
C CYS A 30 13.75 7.93 -12.65
N THR A 31 13.66 6.61 -12.81
CA THR A 31 12.78 5.74 -12.01
C THR A 31 13.37 5.44 -10.65
N ILE A 32 12.52 5.10 -9.67
CA ILE A 32 12.94 4.78 -8.30
C ILE A 32 13.96 3.63 -8.26
N PRO A 33 13.72 2.47 -8.93
CA PRO A 33 14.69 1.38 -8.92
C PRO A 33 16.07 1.76 -9.52
N PHE A 34 16.07 2.58 -10.59
CA PHE A 34 17.30 3.05 -11.21
C PHE A 34 18.09 3.97 -10.29
N ILE A 35 17.42 4.90 -9.62
CA ILE A 35 18.04 5.81 -8.64
C ILE A 35 18.64 5.01 -7.49
N ALA A 36 17.87 4.11 -6.87
CA ALA A 36 18.29 3.30 -5.74
C ALA A 36 19.52 2.43 -6.03
N ARG A 37 19.62 1.91 -7.25
CA ARG A 37 20.68 0.97 -7.61
C ARG A 37 21.90 1.64 -8.25
N TYR A 38 21.70 2.60 -9.14
CA TYR A 38 22.76 3.12 -10.01
C TYR A 38 23.11 4.59 -9.80
N ARG A 39 22.50 5.27 -8.82
CA ARG A 39 22.77 6.70 -8.52
C ARG A 39 23.02 6.96 -7.03
N LYS A 40 23.58 5.94 -6.34
CA LYS A 40 23.82 5.96 -4.88
C LYS A 40 24.70 7.12 -4.43
N GLU A 41 25.64 7.55 -5.23
CA GLU A 41 26.53 8.68 -4.94
C GLU A 41 25.75 9.99 -4.83
N ARG A 42 24.74 10.19 -5.70
CA ARG A 42 23.90 11.40 -5.67
C ARG A 42 22.89 11.40 -4.52
N THR A 43 22.46 10.22 -4.09
CA THR A 43 21.44 10.07 -3.05
C THR A 43 22.04 9.81 -1.66
N GLY A 44 23.35 9.60 -1.56
CA GLY A 44 23.98 9.18 -0.29
C GLY A 44 23.63 7.75 0.13
N GLY A 45 23.20 6.90 -0.81
CA GLY A 45 22.90 5.49 -0.57
C GLY A 45 21.48 5.20 -0.08
N LEU A 46 20.53 6.10 -0.31
CA LEU A 46 19.12 5.86 -0.02
C LEU A 46 18.59 4.64 -0.77
N ASP A 47 17.74 3.85 -0.10
CA ASP A 47 17.11 2.67 -0.67
C ASP A 47 15.83 2.99 -1.47
N ASP A 48 15.23 1.97 -2.09
CA ASP A 48 14.04 2.09 -2.92
C ASP A 48 12.79 2.55 -2.14
N VAL A 49 12.70 2.21 -0.85
CA VAL A 49 11.60 2.63 0.02
C VAL A 49 11.73 4.12 0.36
N GLN A 50 12.91 4.52 0.83
CA GLN A 50 13.21 5.92 1.16
C GLN A 50 13.03 6.86 -0.05
N ILE A 51 13.50 6.43 -1.23
CA ILE A 51 13.31 7.19 -2.48
C ILE A 51 11.83 7.25 -2.87
N GLY A 52 11.08 6.17 -2.65
CA GLY A 52 9.63 6.12 -2.84
C GLY A 52 8.89 7.11 -1.95
N ASP A 53 9.25 7.17 -0.67
CA ASP A 53 8.67 8.12 0.29
C ASP A 53 8.98 9.58 -0.08
N ILE A 54 10.22 9.87 -0.48
CA ILE A 54 10.61 11.19 -1.00
C ILE A 54 9.76 11.55 -2.22
N SER A 55 9.61 10.65 -3.19
CA SER A 55 8.81 10.86 -4.40
C SER A 55 7.34 11.14 -4.06
N ALA A 56 6.73 10.33 -3.20
CA ALA A 56 5.34 10.49 -2.77
C ALA A 56 5.11 11.82 -2.04
N ARG A 57 6.06 12.22 -1.17
CA ARG A 57 5.97 13.50 -0.47
C ARG A 57 6.18 14.69 -1.40
N TYR A 58 7.09 14.55 -2.35
CA TYR A 58 7.34 15.57 -3.39
C TYR A 58 6.10 15.83 -4.24
N ASP A 59 5.40 14.79 -4.68
CA ASP A 59 4.13 14.91 -5.41
C ASP A 59 3.10 15.69 -4.58
N LYS A 60 2.91 15.35 -3.29
CA LYS A 60 2.00 16.07 -2.38
C LYS A 60 2.38 17.55 -2.22
N LEU A 61 3.67 17.87 -2.13
CA LEU A 61 4.13 19.25 -2.03
C LEU A 61 3.96 20.04 -3.34
N LYS A 62 4.13 19.39 -4.49
CA LYS A 62 3.81 20.00 -5.82
C LYS A 62 2.31 20.33 -5.92
N GLU A 63 1.45 19.41 -5.49
CA GLU A 63 0.00 19.66 -5.46
C GLU A 63 -0.35 20.82 -4.52
N LEU A 64 0.27 20.88 -3.36
CA LEU A 64 0.06 21.97 -2.40
C LEU A 64 0.56 23.31 -2.94
N ALA A 65 1.72 23.34 -3.63
CA ALA A 65 2.22 24.53 -4.30
C ALA A 65 1.23 25.04 -5.37
N LYS A 66 0.72 24.15 -6.21
CA LYS A 66 -0.32 24.47 -7.20
C LYS A 66 -1.60 24.98 -6.55
N ARG A 67 -1.97 24.40 -5.39
CA ARG A 67 -3.12 24.86 -4.62
C ARG A 67 -2.92 26.29 -4.09
N LYS A 68 -1.72 26.62 -3.57
CA LYS A 68 -1.37 27.98 -3.14
C LYS A 68 -1.53 29.00 -4.28
N GLU A 69 -1.02 28.68 -5.47
CA GLU A 69 -1.18 29.55 -6.64
C GLU A 69 -2.66 29.82 -6.95
N THR A 70 -3.50 28.78 -6.91
CA THR A 70 -4.94 28.92 -7.11
C THR A 70 -5.60 29.81 -6.06
N ILE A 71 -5.20 29.66 -4.79
CA ILE A 71 -5.72 30.45 -3.67
C ILE A 71 -5.29 31.91 -3.82
N LEU A 72 -4.01 32.18 -4.07
CA LEU A 72 -3.49 33.53 -4.25
C LEU A 72 -4.24 34.26 -5.37
N LYS A 73 -4.40 33.60 -6.52
CA LYS A 73 -5.16 34.16 -7.64
C LYS A 73 -6.62 34.47 -7.27
N SER A 74 -7.28 33.55 -6.57
CA SER A 74 -8.68 33.77 -6.15
C SER A 74 -8.85 34.93 -5.17
N ILE A 75 -7.89 35.16 -4.27
CA ILE A 75 -7.92 36.27 -3.30
C ILE A 75 -7.55 37.60 -4.01
N GLU A 76 -6.60 37.57 -4.94
CA GLU A 76 -6.21 38.72 -5.76
C GLU A 76 -7.37 39.24 -6.63
N GLU A 77 -8.09 38.31 -7.29
CA GLU A 77 -9.30 38.65 -8.08
C GLU A 77 -10.41 39.30 -7.22
N GLN A 78 -10.43 39.04 -5.91
CA GLN A 78 -11.34 39.69 -4.95
C GLN A 78 -10.81 41.06 -4.46
N GLY A 79 -9.58 41.46 -4.84
CA GLY A 79 -8.95 42.68 -4.36
C GLY A 79 -8.62 42.70 -2.87
N LYS A 80 -8.48 41.51 -2.25
CA LYS A 80 -8.24 41.35 -0.81
C LYS A 80 -6.86 40.81 -0.45
N LEU A 81 -5.97 40.65 -1.43
CA LEU A 81 -4.61 40.15 -1.22
C LEU A 81 -3.70 41.29 -0.80
N ASP A 82 -3.20 41.25 0.43
CA ASP A 82 -2.12 42.10 0.92
C ASP A 82 -0.80 41.33 1.05
N ASP A 83 0.32 42.03 1.21
CA ASP A 83 1.65 41.44 1.29
C ASP A 83 1.82 40.50 2.50
N LYS A 84 1.12 40.76 3.62
CA LYS A 84 1.17 39.94 4.81
C LYS A 84 0.44 38.61 4.59
N LEU A 85 -0.72 38.66 4.00
CA LEU A 85 -1.52 37.46 3.66
C LEU A 85 -0.80 36.62 2.60
N LYS A 86 -0.26 37.27 1.57
CA LYS A 86 0.54 36.61 0.53
C LYS A 86 1.69 35.84 1.15
N LYS A 87 2.51 36.48 1.96
CA LYS A 87 3.62 35.81 2.64
C LYS A 87 3.17 34.67 3.54
N LYS A 88 2.05 34.85 4.28
CA LYS A 88 1.48 33.80 5.12
C LYS A 88 1.08 32.56 4.33
N ILE A 89 0.49 32.73 3.14
CA ILE A 89 0.13 31.63 2.23
C ILE A 89 1.39 30.98 1.65
N GLU A 90 2.35 31.77 1.20
CA GLU A 90 3.60 31.26 0.64
C GLU A 90 4.43 30.45 1.63
N ASP A 91 4.47 30.85 2.90
CA ASP A 91 5.20 30.15 3.96
C ASP A 91 4.46 28.92 4.52
N CYS A 92 3.15 28.77 4.25
CA CYS A 92 2.33 27.67 4.77
C CYS A 92 2.52 26.39 3.93
N TRP A 93 2.97 25.28 4.54
CA TRP A 93 3.14 23.97 3.91
C TRP A 93 2.30 22.86 4.58
N ASP A 94 1.31 23.27 5.36
CA ASP A 94 0.27 22.38 5.88
C ASP A 94 -1.06 22.62 5.17
N ALA A 95 -1.65 21.56 4.62
CA ALA A 95 -2.85 21.67 3.79
C ALA A 95 -4.07 22.19 4.58
N ASN A 96 -4.24 21.75 5.82
CA ASN A 96 -5.37 22.16 6.65
C ASN A 96 -5.26 23.64 7.05
N THR A 97 -4.08 24.06 7.47
CA THR A 97 -3.79 25.46 7.79
C THR A 97 -3.96 26.35 6.56
N LEU A 98 -3.54 25.89 5.37
CA LEU A 98 -3.72 26.63 4.13
C LEU A 98 -5.20 26.84 3.79
N GLU A 99 -6.02 25.81 3.93
CA GLU A 99 -7.46 25.90 3.71
C GLU A 99 -8.15 26.81 4.75
N ASP A 100 -7.68 26.83 6.00
CA ASP A 100 -8.19 27.77 7.02
C ASP A 100 -7.87 29.22 6.68
N ILE A 101 -6.64 29.51 6.25
CA ILE A 101 -6.25 30.84 5.79
C ILE A 101 -7.16 31.29 4.62
N TYR A 102 -7.50 30.35 3.72
CA TYR A 102 -8.36 30.64 2.57
C TYR A 102 -9.85 30.71 2.92
N LEU A 103 -10.30 30.09 4.01
CA LEU A 103 -11.73 29.92 4.33
C LEU A 103 -12.54 31.21 4.31
N PRO A 104 -12.07 32.37 4.84
CA PRO A 104 -12.80 33.64 4.79
C PRO A 104 -12.96 34.20 3.36
N PHE A 105 -12.08 33.80 2.43
CA PHE A 105 -12.06 34.28 1.03
C PHE A 105 -12.72 33.29 0.05
N LYS A 106 -13.00 32.08 0.51
CA LYS A 106 -13.55 31.01 -0.34
C LYS A 106 -14.96 31.38 -0.80
N PRO A 107 -15.24 31.35 -2.11
CA PRO A 107 -16.58 31.55 -2.63
C PRO A 107 -17.57 30.57 -1.98
N LYS A 108 -18.59 31.09 -1.34
CA LYS A 108 -19.59 30.30 -0.62
C LYS A 108 -20.92 30.32 -1.34
N ARG A 109 -21.73 29.29 -1.10
CA ARG A 109 -23.17 29.38 -1.37
C ARG A 109 -23.77 30.41 -0.41
N ARG A 110 -24.86 31.07 -0.82
CA ARG A 110 -25.54 32.10 -0.02
C ARG A 110 -25.87 31.59 1.40
N THR A 111 -25.04 32.00 2.38
CA THR A 111 -25.15 31.61 3.80
C THR A 111 -26.11 32.56 4.52
N ARG A 112 -26.59 32.17 5.74
CA ARG A 112 -27.37 33.04 6.60
C ARG A 112 -26.64 34.33 6.94
N ALA A 113 -25.36 34.23 7.25
CA ALA A 113 -24.50 35.36 7.52
C ALA A 113 -24.30 36.26 6.29
N GLN A 114 -24.20 35.71 5.09
CA GLN A 114 -24.11 36.50 3.87
C GLN A 114 -25.41 37.27 3.61
N ILE A 115 -26.58 36.64 3.80
CA ILE A 115 -27.87 37.31 3.73
C ILE A 115 -27.94 38.46 4.74
N ALA A 116 -27.46 38.22 5.96
CA ALA A 116 -27.42 39.25 7.00
C ALA A 116 -26.50 40.44 6.63
N ARG A 117 -25.36 40.18 5.99
CA ARG A 117 -24.46 41.22 5.44
C ARG A 117 -25.11 41.98 4.28
N GLU A 118 -25.83 41.28 3.38
CA GLU A 118 -26.60 41.91 2.30
C GLU A 118 -27.70 42.86 2.87
N TYR A 119 -28.24 42.56 4.04
CA TYR A 119 -29.17 43.48 4.75
C TYR A 119 -28.43 44.66 5.45
N GLY A 120 -27.13 44.72 5.43
CA GLY A 120 -26.34 45.80 6.05
C GLY A 120 -26.17 45.68 7.57
N LEU A 121 -26.31 44.45 8.14
CA LEU A 121 -26.26 44.22 9.59
C LEU A 121 -24.84 43.95 10.13
N GLU A 122 -23.78 44.09 9.35
CA GLU A 122 -22.37 43.92 9.79
C GLU A 122 -22.01 44.86 10.96
N SER A 123 -22.53 46.12 10.95
CA SER A 123 -22.30 47.05 12.01
C SER A 123 -22.93 46.60 13.32
N LEU A 124 -24.14 46.01 13.30
CA LEU A 124 -24.80 45.46 14.46
C LEU A 124 -24.02 44.27 15.06
N ALA A 125 -23.56 43.38 14.22
CA ALA A 125 -22.69 42.26 14.61
C ALA A 125 -21.41 42.75 15.31
N THR A 126 -20.81 43.84 14.78
CA THR A 126 -19.63 44.47 15.38
C THR A 126 -19.93 45.08 16.74
N MET A 127 -21.04 45.79 16.88
CA MET A 127 -21.49 46.37 18.18
C MET A 127 -21.68 45.29 19.23
N ILE A 128 -22.33 44.16 18.87
CA ILE A 128 -22.54 43.03 19.76
C ILE A 128 -21.19 42.41 20.17
N LEU A 129 -20.26 42.21 19.24
CA LEU A 129 -18.94 41.67 19.52
C LEU A 129 -18.08 42.55 20.43
N LEU A 130 -18.18 43.88 20.31
CA LEU A 130 -17.49 44.82 21.18
C LEU A 130 -18.02 44.83 22.61
N GLN A 131 -19.30 44.39 22.84
CA GLN A 131 -19.93 44.25 24.15
C GLN A 131 -19.92 45.54 25.00
N ARG A 132 -19.96 46.70 24.35
CA ARG A 132 -19.91 48.00 24.98
C ARG A 132 -21.30 48.72 24.99
N GLU A 133 -22.24 48.22 24.16
CA GLU A 133 -23.57 48.82 24.07
C GLU A 133 -24.48 48.34 25.21
N ASN A 134 -25.08 49.27 25.93
CA ASN A 134 -25.96 48.96 27.07
C ASN A 134 -27.36 48.61 26.60
N ASP A 135 -27.84 49.21 25.49
CA ASP A 135 -29.18 48.99 24.92
C ASP A 135 -29.03 48.59 23.43
N ILE A 136 -28.68 47.35 23.23
CA ILE A 136 -28.47 46.80 21.88
C ILE A 136 -29.79 46.68 21.09
N GLU A 137 -30.94 46.55 21.77
CA GLU A 137 -32.25 46.48 21.12
C GLU A 137 -32.61 47.85 20.53
N ALA A 138 -32.40 48.95 21.25
CA ALA A 138 -32.54 50.31 20.70
C ALA A 138 -31.56 50.58 19.56
N ALA A 139 -30.34 50.10 19.64
CA ALA A 139 -29.37 50.20 18.56
C ALA A 139 -29.81 49.42 17.30
N ALA A 140 -30.30 48.19 17.47
CA ALA A 140 -30.85 47.38 16.40
C ALA A 140 -32.07 48.06 15.74
N LYS A 141 -33.00 48.60 16.53
CA LYS A 141 -34.19 49.34 16.04
C LYS A 141 -33.78 50.56 15.21
N ARG A 142 -32.76 51.32 15.67
CA ARG A 142 -32.24 52.48 14.91
C ARG A 142 -31.65 52.03 13.57
N LEU A 143 -30.90 50.93 13.58
CA LEU A 143 -30.25 50.41 12.35
C LEU A 143 -31.28 49.88 11.36
N ILE A 144 -32.30 49.13 11.81
CA ILE A 144 -33.39 48.65 10.94
C ILE A 144 -34.09 49.82 10.25
N ASN A 145 -34.34 50.91 10.97
CA ASN A 145 -35.00 52.10 10.43
C ASN A 145 -34.09 52.97 9.55
N SER A 146 -32.81 52.62 9.38
CA SER A 146 -31.91 53.33 8.46
C SER A 146 -32.30 53.13 7.00
N ALA A 147 -32.11 54.19 6.19
CA ALA A 147 -32.46 54.12 4.77
C ALA A 147 -31.72 53.00 4.03
N ALA A 148 -30.48 52.70 4.41
CA ALA A 148 -29.66 51.64 3.81
C ALA A 148 -30.25 50.24 4.05
N VAL A 149 -30.61 49.93 5.30
CA VAL A 149 -31.19 48.62 5.67
C VAL A 149 -32.58 48.47 5.08
N GLN A 150 -33.42 49.51 5.15
CA GLN A 150 -34.77 49.48 4.57
C GLN A 150 -34.74 49.26 3.06
N LYS A 151 -33.79 49.88 2.35
CA LYS A 151 -33.56 49.65 0.90
C LYS A 151 -33.17 48.20 0.65
N ALA A 152 -32.22 47.66 1.38
CA ALA A 152 -31.76 46.26 1.23
C ALA A 152 -32.91 45.27 1.51
N LEU A 153 -33.70 45.48 2.57
CA LEU A 153 -34.85 44.63 2.89
C LEU A 153 -35.90 44.65 1.77
N ALA A 154 -36.15 45.82 1.18
CA ALA A 154 -37.09 45.96 0.06
C ALA A 154 -36.60 45.27 -1.21
N GLU A 155 -35.30 45.38 -1.54
CA GLU A 155 -34.68 44.69 -2.66
C GLU A 155 -34.79 43.15 -2.52
N HIS A 156 -34.69 42.65 -1.30
CA HIS A 156 -34.87 41.22 -0.98
C HIS A 156 -36.32 40.79 -0.73
N LYS A 157 -37.31 41.72 -0.88
CA LYS A 157 -38.76 41.49 -0.72
C LYS A 157 -39.12 40.98 0.69
N VAL A 158 -38.39 41.39 1.70
CA VAL A 158 -38.72 41.09 3.11
C VAL A 158 -39.83 41.99 3.57
N LYS A 159 -41.00 41.44 3.93
CA LYS A 159 -42.21 42.21 4.29
C LYS A 159 -42.21 42.69 5.73
N GLU A 160 -41.73 41.86 6.64
CA GLU A 160 -41.64 42.15 8.07
C GLU A 160 -40.24 41.78 8.55
N PHE A 161 -39.60 42.66 9.28
CA PHE A 161 -38.28 42.44 9.84
C PHE A 161 -38.20 43.08 11.24
N THR A 162 -38.15 42.23 12.24
CA THR A 162 -38.22 42.63 13.64
C THR A 162 -36.82 42.90 14.23
N VAL A 163 -36.78 43.45 15.45
CA VAL A 163 -35.53 43.61 16.20
C VAL A 163 -34.90 42.25 16.48
N ASP A 164 -35.71 41.23 16.80
CA ASP A 164 -35.21 39.87 17.04
C ASP A 164 -34.62 39.25 15.79
N ASP A 165 -35.22 39.49 14.60
CA ASP A 165 -34.65 39.04 13.31
C ASP A 165 -33.30 39.69 13.05
N ALA A 166 -33.14 40.98 13.33
CA ALA A 166 -31.87 41.67 13.18
C ALA A 166 -30.80 41.18 14.16
N LEU A 167 -31.15 40.92 15.40
CA LEU A 167 -30.24 40.35 16.39
C LEU A 167 -29.86 38.92 16.02
N GLN A 168 -30.80 38.12 15.51
CA GLN A 168 -30.51 36.77 15.03
C GLN A 168 -29.56 36.78 13.80
N ALA A 169 -29.83 37.66 12.84
CA ALA A 169 -29.01 37.84 11.68
C ALA A 169 -27.59 38.34 12.05
N ALA A 170 -27.45 39.22 13.02
CA ALA A 170 -26.16 39.64 13.56
C ALA A 170 -25.42 38.48 14.25
N LYS A 171 -26.12 37.63 15.02
CA LYS A 171 -25.56 36.41 15.61
C LYS A 171 -25.06 35.43 14.53
N ASP A 172 -25.78 35.30 13.40
CA ASP A 172 -25.36 34.44 12.29
C ASP A 172 -24.04 34.94 11.67
N ILE A 173 -23.85 36.27 11.56
CA ILE A 173 -22.56 36.86 11.12
C ILE A 173 -21.44 36.53 12.15
N ILE A 174 -21.72 36.72 13.44
CA ILE A 174 -20.74 36.45 14.51
C ILE A 174 -20.36 34.95 14.50
N ALA A 175 -21.34 34.07 14.39
CA ALA A 175 -21.14 32.62 14.38
C ALA A 175 -20.26 32.19 13.18
N GLU A 176 -20.50 32.76 11.99
CA GLU A 176 -19.66 32.50 10.81
C GLU A 176 -18.23 33.02 11.02
N ASN A 177 -18.04 34.25 11.50
CA ASN A 177 -16.72 34.83 11.77
C ASN A 177 -15.92 33.99 12.78
N ILE A 178 -16.56 33.47 13.83
CA ILE A 178 -15.94 32.55 14.80
C ILE A 178 -15.55 31.24 14.12
N SER A 179 -16.41 30.69 13.28
CA SER A 179 -16.15 29.42 12.59
C SER A 179 -15.00 29.49 11.58
N GLU A 180 -14.70 30.68 11.08
CA GLU A 180 -13.62 30.97 10.12
C GLU A 180 -12.34 31.45 10.81
N SER A 181 -12.38 31.66 12.12
CA SER A 181 -11.20 32.05 12.88
C SER A 181 -10.17 30.92 12.91
N GLU A 182 -8.98 31.17 12.37
CA GLU A 182 -7.86 30.23 12.39
C GLU A 182 -7.53 29.78 13.83
N ASP A 183 -7.53 30.73 14.78
CA ASP A 183 -7.21 30.42 16.18
C ASP A 183 -8.24 29.47 16.80
N CYS A 184 -9.53 29.70 16.53
CA CYS A 184 -10.61 28.81 17.00
C CYS A 184 -10.48 27.41 16.42
N ARG A 185 -10.24 27.32 15.12
CA ARG A 185 -10.07 26.04 14.43
C ARG A 185 -8.81 25.31 14.93
N HIS A 186 -7.69 26.01 15.05
CA HIS A 186 -6.46 25.44 15.57
C HIS A 186 -6.61 24.90 17.01
N GLN A 187 -7.25 25.67 17.89
CA GLN A 187 -7.49 25.23 19.27
C GLN A 187 -8.44 24.02 19.33
N LEU A 188 -9.48 24.03 18.50
CA LEU A 188 -10.42 22.92 18.45
C LEU A 188 -9.76 21.65 17.90
N ARG A 189 -8.93 21.76 16.85
CA ARG A 189 -8.11 20.64 16.36
C ARG A 189 -7.15 20.09 17.42
N ALA A 190 -6.49 20.96 18.15
CA ALA A 190 -5.61 20.56 19.25
C ALA A 190 -6.38 19.79 20.34
N THR A 191 -7.63 20.19 20.61
CA THR A 191 -8.51 19.48 21.53
C THR A 191 -8.94 18.12 20.95
N PHE A 192 -9.37 18.05 19.70
CA PHE A 192 -9.71 16.79 19.04
C PHE A 192 -8.52 15.83 19.01
N LYS A 193 -7.34 16.29 18.63
CA LYS A 193 -6.12 15.47 18.61
C LYS A 193 -5.81 14.80 19.94
N ARG A 194 -6.13 15.48 21.05
CA ARG A 194 -5.82 15.01 22.40
C ARG A 194 -6.96 14.22 23.04
N GLU A 195 -8.20 14.65 22.83
CA GLU A 195 -9.38 14.25 23.62
C GLU A 195 -10.47 13.55 22.79
N ALA A 196 -10.33 13.47 21.44
CA ALA A 196 -11.38 12.86 20.62
C ALA A 196 -11.56 11.38 20.92
N GLU A 197 -12.81 10.97 20.99
CA GLU A 197 -13.26 9.60 21.14
C GLU A 197 -13.96 9.16 19.84
N ILE A 198 -13.67 7.93 19.41
CA ILE A 198 -14.43 7.24 18.38
C ILE A 198 -15.44 6.32 19.03
N ALA A 199 -16.70 6.47 18.68
CA ALA A 199 -17.79 5.63 19.16
C ALA A 199 -18.49 4.95 17.99
N SER A 200 -18.87 3.70 18.18
CA SER A 200 -19.65 2.90 17.24
C SER A 200 -20.89 2.35 17.90
N LYS A 201 -22.02 2.44 17.21
CA LYS A 201 -23.31 1.87 17.66
C LYS A 201 -23.99 1.13 16.52
N VAL A 202 -24.61 -0.01 16.87
CA VAL A 202 -25.38 -0.78 15.90
C VAL A 202 -26.67 -0.03 15.49
N VAL A 203 -27.03 -0.14 14.22
CA VAL A 203 -28.36 0.29 13.73
C VAL A 203 -29.39 -0.70 14.25
N LYS A 204 -30.24 -0.28 15.19
CA LYS A 204 -31.18 -1.15 15.92
C LYS A 204 -31.97 -2.10 15.01
N ALA A 205 -32.40 -1.65 13.85
CA ALA A 205 -33.16 -2.46 12.89
C ALA A 205 -32.35 -3.62 12.25
N LYS A 206 -31.02 -3.62 12.38
CA LYS A 206 -30.12 -4.63 11.78
C LYS A 206 -29.40 -5.47 12.85
N ALA A 207 -29.60 -5.20 14.13
CA ALA A 207 -28.83 -5.83 15.21
C ALA A 207 -28.90 -7.36 15.22
N ASP A 208 -30.03 -7.93 14.81
CA ASP A 208 -30.29 -9.37 14.83
C ASP A 208 -30.01 -10.06 13.49
N SER A 209 -29.53 -9.32 12.47
CA SER A 209 -29.18 -9.93 11.17
C SER A 209 -27.91 -10.76 11.25
N GLU A 210 -27.82 -11.80 10.44
CA GLU A 210 -26.63 -12.68 10.38
C GLU A 210 -25.38 -11.89 9.97
N GLU A 211 -25.52 -10.97 9.00
CA GLU A 211 -24.43 -10.11 8.56
C GLU A 211 -23.92 -9.18 9.66
N ALA A 212 -24.76 -8.78 10.62
CA ALA A 212 -24.36 -7.91 11.71
C ALA A 212 -23.48 -8.63 12.76
N GLN A 213 -23.60 -9.94 12.91
CA GLN A 213 -22.88 -10.70 13.95
C GLN A 213 -21.35 -10.58 13.85
N LYS A 214 -20.81 -10.40 12.64
CA LYS A 214 -19.37 -10.16 12.43
C LYS A 214 -18.88 -8.84 13.02
N TYR A 215 -19.80 -7.89 13.32
CA TYR A 215 -19.51 -6.59 13.93
C TYR A 215 -19.93 -6.50 15.39
N ARG A 216 -20.31 -7.61 16.05
CA ARG A 216 -20.86 -7.63 17.40
C ARG A 216 -20.01 -6.89 18.42
N ASP A 217 -18.70 -6.99 18.31
CA ASP A 217 -17.74 -6.33 19.20
C ASP A 217 -17.80 -4.80 19.11
N TYR A 218 -18.43 -4.25 18.05
CA TYR A 218 -18.60 -2.81 17.78
C TYR A 218 -20.03 -2.31 17.94
N PHE A 219 -20.96 -3.11 18.47
CA PHE A 219 -22.36 -2.72 18.61
C PHE A 219 -22.57 -1.60 19.61
N ASP A 220 -21.77 -1.53 20.66
CA ASP A 220 -21.68 -0.44 21.62
C ASP A 220 -20.22 -0.31 22.07
N PHE A 221 -19.44 0.40 21.27
CA PHE A 221 -17.99 0.51 21.44
C PHE A 221 -17.57 1.97 21.46
N ALA A 222 -16.63 2.30 22.35
CA ALA A 222 -16.01 3.62 22.40
C ALA A 222 -14.57 3.51 22.92
N GLU A 223 -13.67 4.26 22.31
CA GLU A 223 -12.29 4.40 22.79
C GLU A 223 -11.69 5.75 22.34
N PRO A 224 -10.62 6.25 23.00
CA PRO A 224 -9.89 7.40 22.51
C PRO A 224 -9.39 7.18 21.07
N LEU A 225 -9.68 8.14 20.17
CA LEU A 225 -9.29 8.05 18.75
C LEU A 225 -7.77 7.84 18.59
N SER A 226 -6.96 8.41 19.47
CA SER A 226 -5.50 8.25 19.48
C SER A 226 -5.02 6.83 19.77
N ARG A 227 -5.88 5.97 20.34
CA ARG A 227 -5.59 4.55 20.65
C ARG A 227 -6.26 3.58 19.67
N CYS A 228 -7.17 4.08 18.83
CA CYS A 228 -7.85 3.24 17.85
C CYS A 228 -6.84 2.79 16.79
N THR A 229 -6.66 1.47 16.68
CA THR A 229 -5.79 0.88 15.68
C THR A 229 -6.42 0.95 14.28
N GLY A 230 -5.61 1.04 13.23
CA GLY A 230 -6.07 1.09 11.84
C GLY A 230 -7.04 -0.05 11.50
N ASN A 231 -6.75 -1.28 11.94
CA ASN A 231 -7.62 -2.44 11.69
C ASN A 231 -9.01 -2.30 12.33
N ARG A 232 -9.09 -1.80 13.58
CA ARG A 232 -10.39 -1.55 14.23
C ARG A 232 -11.17 -0.45 13.51
N LEU A 233 -10.50 0.62 13.13
CA LEU A 233 -11.12 1.69 12.37
C LEU A 233 -11.69 1.18 11.05
N LEU A 234 -10.90 0.41 10.28
CA LEU A 234 -11.34 -0.16 9.01
C LEU A 234 -12.50 -1.16 9.20
N ALA A 235 -12.48 -1.99 10.25
CA ALA A 235 -13.60 -2.87 10.57
C ALA A 235 -14.89 -2.09 10.85
N MET A 236 -14.81 -1.05 11.68
CA MET A 236 -15.98 -0.18 11.97
C MET A 236 -16.46 0.53 10.70
N ARG A 237 -15.55 1.10 9.88
CA ARG A 237 -15.90 1.78 8.63
C ARG A 237 -16.55 0.85 7.60
N ARG A 238 -16.11 -0.40 7.52
CA ARG A 238 -16.81 -1.42 6.71
C ARG A 238 -18.22 -1.65 7.21
N GLY A 239 -18.40 -1.80 8.53
CA GLY A 239 -19.75 -1.94 9.13
C GLY A 239 -20.64 -0.71 8.92
N GLU A 240 -20.06 0.48 8.87
CA GLU A 240 -20.77 1.72 8.53
C GLU A 240 -21.18 1.75 7.04
N ALA A 241 -20.27 1.38 6.13
CA ALA A 241 -20.56 1.30 4.69
C ALA A 241 -21.65 0.26 4.37
N GLU A 242 -21.68 -0.86 5.09
CA GLU A 242 -22.75 -1.88 5.00
C GLU A 242 -24.05 -1.41 5.71
N GLY A 243 -24.04 -0.24 6.33
CA GLY A 243 -25.18 0.35 7.04
C GLY A 243 -25.59 -0.41 8.30
N ILE A 244 -24.66 -1.17 8.90
CA ILE A 244 -24.86 -1.94 10.14
C ILE A 244 -24.48 -1.10 11.36
N LEU A 245 -23.39 -0.35 11.25
CA LEU A 245 -22.89 0.52 12.31
C LEU A 245 -23.13 1.99 12.00
N ARG A 246 -23.14 2.80 13.06
CA ARG A 246 -23.02 4.27 12.99
C ARG A 246 -21.79 4.67 13.78
N ILE A 247 -20.89 5.40 13.14
CA ILE A 247 -19.64 5.85 13.76
C ILE A 247 -19.71 7.34 14.01
N LYS A 248 -19.22 7.76 15.18
CA LYS A 248 -19.08 9.15 15.54
C LYS A 248 -17.70 9.40 16.14
N ILE A 249 -17.06 10.47 15.69
CA ILE A 249 -15.84 10.98 16.31
C ILE A 249 -16.21 12.30 16.99
N SER A 250 -16.07 12.40 18.31
CA SER A 250 -16.50 13.57 19.05
C SER A 250 -15.62 13.86 20.25
N ILE A 251 -15.77 15.07 20.79
CA ILE A 251 -15.17 15.52 22.05
C ILE A 251 -16.26 15.93 23.03
N ASP A 252 -15.89 16.20 24.29
CA ASP A 252 -16.79 16.82 25.26
C ASP A 252 -17.17 18.24 24.78
N GLY A 253 -18.41 18.32 24.24
CA GLY A 253 -18.92 19.54 23.62
C GLY A 253 -19.17 20.68 24.59
N GLU A 254 -19.53 20.38 25.84
CA GLU A 254 -19.75 21.40 26.86
C GLU A 254 -18.46 22.10 27.23
N ARG A 255 -17.41 21.31 27.51
CA ARG A 255 -16.08 21.83 27.81
C ARG A 255 -15.46 22.61 26.64
N ALA A 256 -15.63 22.13 25.42
CA ALA A 256 -15.14 22.81 24.24
C ALA A 256 -15.84 24.15 24.01
N THR A 257 -17.17 24.19 24.16
CA THR A 257 -17.98 25.41 24.03
C THR A 257 -17.60 26.42 25.11
N GLU A 258 -17.45 25.98 26.36
CA GLU A 258 -17.03 26.87 27.45
C GLU A 258 -15.62 27.46 27.25
N ARG A 259 -14.68 26.70 26.68
CA ARG A 259 -13.37 27.23 26.30
C ARG A 259 -13.48 28.34 25.23
N LEU A 260 -14.32 28.13 24.20
CA LEU A 260 -14.58 29.14 23.18
C LEU A 260 -15.26 30.39 23.76
N LYS A 261 -16.27 30.23 24.62
CA LYS A 261 -16.94 31.35 25.28
C LYS A 261 -15.96 32.24 26.04
N ARG A 262 -15.00 31.67 26.78
CA ARG A 262 -13.99 32.43 27.52
C ARG A 262 -13.15 33.35 26.65
N GLN A 263 -13.03 33.10 25.35
CA GLN A 263 -12.27 33.95 24.43
C GLN A 263 -13.08 35.17 23.97
N TYR A 264 -14.40 35.00 23.83
CA TYR A 264 -15.27 36.00 23.24
C TYR A 264 -16.06 36.80 24.23
N ILE A 265 -16.42 36.23 25.40
CA ILE A 265 -17.25 36.90 26.41
C ILE A 265 -16.38 37.79 27.30
N ARG A 266 -16.77 39.09 27.38
CA ARG A 266 -16.02 40.12 28.13
C ARG A 266 -16.82 40.72 29.30
N GLY A 267 -18.09 40.40 29.44
CA GLY A 267 -18.99 40.97 30.45
C GLY A 267 -20.25 40.12 30.67
N ASN A 268 -21.25 40.70 31.34
CA ASN A 268 -22.50 40.01 31.72
C ASN A 268 -23.75 40.64 31.11
N GLY A 269 -23.62 41.65 30.24
CA GLY A 269 -24.73 42.37 29.62
C GLY A 269 -25.44 41.58 28.51
N LYS A 270 -26.49 42.14 27.92
CA LYS A 270 -27.25 41.56 26.83
C LYS A 270 -26.36 41.19 25.63
N CYS A 271 -25.40 42.05 25.27
CA CYS A 271 -24.46 41.77 24.20
C CYS A 271 -23.62 40.50 24.49
N SER A 272 -23.18 40.32 25.75
CA SER A 272 -22.40 39.12 26.15
C SER A 272 -23.24 37.85 26.04
N GLN A 273 -24.53 37.91 26.32
CA GLN A 273 -25.46 36.79 26.14
C GLN A 273 -25.62 36.45 24.66
N LEU A 274 -25.81 37.44 23.78
CA LEU A 274 -25.89 37.25 22.34
C LEU A 274 -24.61 36.67 21.74
N VAL A 275 -23.44 37.10 22.23
CA VAL A 275 -22.16 36.52 21.87
C VAL A 275 -22.06 35.07 22.34
N ALA A 276 -22.52 34.74 23.56
CA ALA A 276 -22.53 33.36 24.05
C ALA A 276 -23.39 32.44 23.18
N GLU A 277 -24.57 32.92 22.79
CA GLU A 277 -25.49 32.19 21.88
C GLU A 277 -24.86 32.01 20.49
N ALA A 278 -24.17 33.03 19.96
CA ALA A 278 -23.47 32.95 18.66
C ALA A 278 -22.30 31.98 18.72
N VAL A 279 -21.54 31.91 19.83
CA VAL A 279 -20.46 30.91 20.05
C VAL A 279 -21.04 29.50 20.07
N GLU A 280 -22.16 29.28 20.76
CA GLU A 280 -22.80 27.96 20.80
C GLU A 280 -23.31 27.52 19.42
N ASP A 281 -23.95 28.44 18.67
CA ASP A 281 -24.39 28.16 17.31
C ASP A 281 -23.21 27.88 16.37
N SER A 282 -22.15 28.70 16.43
CA SER A 282 -20.92 28.49 15.68
C SER A 282 -20.32 27.10 15.97
N TYR A 283 -20.23 26.74 17.24
CA TYR A 283 -19.70 25.44 17.65
C TYR A 283 -20.56 24.29 17.11
N LYS A 284 -21.87 24.28 17.43
CA LYS A 284 -22.75 23.16 17.10
C LYS A 284 -23.02 23.00 15.60
N ARG A 285 -23.21 24.10 14.89
CA ARG A 285 -23.66 24.09 13.49
C ARG A 285 -22.54 24.15 12.47
N LEU A 286 -21.42 24.81 12.79
CA LEU A 286 -20.36 25.10 11.82
C LEU A 286 -19.03 24.41 12.16
N LEU A 287 -18.50 24.62 13.37
CA LEU A 287 -17.17 24.14 13.74
C LEU A 287 -17.14 22.61 13.92
N VAL A 288 -18.01 22.06 14.77
CA VAL A 288 -18.01 20.63 15.10
C VAL A 288 -18.19 19.77 13.87
N PRO A 289 -19.22 19.96 13.02
CA PRO A 289 -19.38 19.11 11.84
C PRO A 289 -18.19 19.18 10.88
N SER A 290 -17.56 20.36 10.75
CA SER A 290 -16.37 20.55 9.93
C SER A 290 -15.17 19.78 10.47
N ILE A 291 -14.89 19.90 11.78
CA ILE A 291 -13.73 19.28 12.42
C ILE A 291 -13.94 17.76 12.61
N GLU A 292 -15.16 17.32 12.96
CA GLU A 292 -15.49 15.88 12.99
C GLU A 292 -15.24 15.21 11.63
N ASN A 293 -15.68 15.83 10.54
CA ASN A 293 -15.41 15.33 9.18
C ASN A 293 -13.90 15.32 8.85
N GLU A 294 -13.17 16.36 9.24
CA GLU A 294 -11.71 16.43 9.09
C GLU A 294 -11.02 15.26 9.81
N PHE A 295 -11.34 15.05 11.10
CA PHE A 295 -10.74 13.94 11.88
C PHE A 295 -11.20 12.57 11.40
N SER A 296 -12.43 12.47 10.89
CA SER A 296 -12.93 11.27 10.22
C SER A 296 -12.10 10.92 8.98
N ALA A 297 -11.81 11.91 8.13
CA ALA A 297 -10.98 11.73 6.94
C ALA A 297 -9.51 11.43 7.30
N LEU A 298 -8.91 12.20 8.21
CA LEU A 298 -7.53 12.01 8.64
C LEU A 298 -7.29 10.64 9.29
N SER A 299 -8.23 10.20 10.15
CA SER A 299 -8.12 8.87 10.78
C SER A 299 -8.25 7.76 9.76
N LYS A 300 -9.12 7.91 8.75
CA LYS A 300 -9.28 6.94 7.66
C LYS A 300 -8.03 6.92 6.78
N GLU A 301 -7.50 8.08 6.38
CA GLU A 301 -6.25 8.15 5.60
C GLU A 301 -5.10 7.47 6.32
N LYS A 302 -4.93 7.73 7.62
CA LYS A 302 -3.89 7.06 8.42
C LYS A 302 -4.07 5.55 8.45
N ALA A 303 -5.31 5.06 8.64
CA ALA A 303 -5.59 3.63 8.67
C ALA A 303 -5.36 2.96 7.30
N ASP A 304 -5.68 3.68 6.21
CA ASP A 304 -5.40 3.22 4.85
C ASP A 304 -3.89 3.10 4.62
N ASP A 305 -3.10 4.09 5.04
CA ASP A 305 -1.65 4.07 4.90
C ASP A 305 -1.03 2.91 5.65
N GLU A 306 -1.43 2.71 6.90
CA GLU A 306 -0.99 1.60 7.73
C GLU A 306 -1.33 0.23 7.13
N ALA A 307 -2.51 0.09 6.51
CA ALA A 307 -2.92 -1.15 5.88
C ALA A 307 -2.19 -1.38 4.55
N ILE A 308 -2.04 -0.34 3.71
CA ILE A 308 -1.33 -0.42 2.43
C ILE A 308 0.14 -0.78 2.65
N GLU A 309 0.79 -0.28 3.69
CA GLU A 309 2.16 -0.65 4.06
C GLU A 309 2.29 -2.17 4.32
N VAL A 310 1.34 -2.74 5.07
CA VAL A 310 1.29 -4.20 5.29
C VAL A 310 1.06 -4.94 3.96
N PHE A 311 0.15 -4.45 3.11
CA PHE A 311 -0.16 -5.10 1.83
C PHE A 311 1.03 -5.07 0.87
N THR A 312 1.76 -3.97 0.80
CA THR A 312 2.98 -3.88 -0.02
C THR A 312 4.08 -4.81 0.49
N THR A 313 4.23 -4.92 1.82
CA THR A 313 5.18 -5.85 2.44
C THR A 313 4.81 -7.31 2.13
N ASN A 314 3.54 -7.67 2.27
CA ASN A 314 3.06 -9.02 1.96
C ASN A 314 3.23 -9.33 0.46
N LEU A 315 2.88 -8.40 -0.43
CA LEU A 315 3.09 -8.56 -1.86
C LEU A 315 4.58 -8.75 -2.20
N ARG A 316 5.46 -7.93 -1.61
CA ARG A 316 6.91 -8.07 -1.80
C ARG A 316 7.41 -9.46 -1.42
N GLN A 317 6.93 -10.02 -0.32
CA GLN A 317 7.30 -11.37 0.13
C GLN A 317 6.81 -12.44 -0.85
N LEU A 318 5.58 -12.32 -1.36
CA LEU A 318 5.04 -13.23 -2.38
C LEU A 318 5.85 -13.20 -3.69
N LEU A 319 6.15 -12.01 -4.19
CA LEU A 319 6.89 -11.82 -5.43
C LEU A 319 8.35 -12.28 -5.32
N LEU A 320 8.95 -12.12 -4.14
CA LEU A 320 10.33 -12.54 -3.86
C LEU A 320 10.43 -13.93 -3.22
N ALA A 321 9.37 -14.74 -3.25
CA ALA A 321 9.44 -16.13 -2.85
C ALA A 321 10.41 -16.90 -3.75
N ALA A 322 11.10 -17.88 -3.15
CA ALA A 322 12.14 -18.65 -3.84
C ALA A 322 11.59 -19.42 -5.04
N PRO A 323 12.18 -19.33 -6.24
CA PRO A 323 11.76 -20.08 -7.40
C PRO A 323 12.37 -21.49 -7.39
N LEU A 324 11.60 -22.49 -7.87
CA LEU A 324 12.15 -23.82 -8.15
C LEU A 324 13.13 -23.80 -9.35
N GLY A 325 12.98 -22.81 -10.23
CA GLY A 325 13.77 -22.69 -11.46
C GLY A 325 13.25 -23.56 -12.62
N GLN A 326 14.12 -23.77 -13.60
CA GLN A 326 13.80 -24.47 -14.84
C GLN A 326 13.76 -25.99 -14.65
N LYS A 327 12.66 -26.51 -14.10
CA LYS A 327 12.39 -27.95 -13.91
C LYS A 327 11.08 -28.34 -14.56
N SER A 328 10.94 -29.63 -14.95
CA SER A 328 9.68 -30.18 -15.41
C SER A 328 8.74 -30.38 -14.21
N VAL A 329 7.56 -29.76 -14.21
CA VAL A 329 6.66 -29.70 -13.07
C VAL A 329 5.29 -30.29 -13.41
N MET A 330 4.76 -31.14 -12.51
CA MET A 330 3.35 -31.50 -12.51
C MET A 330 2.59 -30.48 -11.63
N GLY A 331 1.64 -29.76 -12.20
CA GLY A 331 0.71 -28.89 -11.46
C GLY A 331 -0.58 -29.60 -11.17
N VAL A 332 -1.06 -29.45 -9.93
CA VAL A 332 -2.33 -30.03 -9.49
C VAL A 332 -3.18 -28.93 -8.86
N ASP A 333 -4.34 -28.67 -9.45
CA ASP A 333 -5.38 -27.81 -8.89
C ASP A 333 -6.41 -28.72 -8.20
N PRO A 334 -6.46 -28.78 -6.85
CA PRO A 334 -7.28 -29.72 -6.12
C PRO A 334 -8.77 -29.47 -6.28
N GLY A 335 -9.58 -30.53 -6.25
CA GLY A 335 -11.03 -30.40 -6.30
C GLY A 335 -11.75 -31.68 -5.93
N ILE A 336 -12.63 -31.61 -4.90
CA ILE A 336 -13.38 -32.78 -4.41
C ILE A 336 -14.41 -33.28 -5.44
N ARG A 337 -15.31 -32.40 -5.88
CA ARG A 337 -16.43 -32.77 -6.75
C ARG A 337 -16.06 -32.78 -8.24
N THR A 338 -15.21 -31.83 -8.63
CA THR A 338 -14.83 -31.61 -10.04
C THR A 338 -13.61 -32.42 -10.46
N GLY A 339 -12.96 -33.13 -9.53
CA GLY A 339 -11.66 -33.79 -9.69
C GLY A 339 -10.50 -32.79 -9.66
N CYS A 340 -9.30 -33.32 -9.42
CA CYS A 340 -8.05 -32.58 -9.48
C CYS A 340 -7.65 -32.37 -10.94
N LYS A 341 -7.46 -31.11 -11.34
CA LYS A 341 -6.92 -30.77 -12.67
C LYS A 341 -5.42 -30.93 -12.62
N VAL A 342 -4.89 -31.72 -13.51
CA VAL A 342 -3.49 -32.07 -13.58
C VAL A 342 -2.90 -31.54 -14.87
N VAL A 343 -1.79 -30.84 -14.77
CA VAL A 343 -1.02 -30.38 -15.94
C VAL A 343 0.43 -30.80 -15.79
N VAL A 344 1.12 -31.00 -16.91
CA VAL A 344 2.58 -31.18 -16.92
C VAL A 344 3.19 -30.10 -17.75
N LEU A 345 4.17 -29.42 -17.19
CA LEU A 345 4.95 -28.38 -17.85
C LEU A 345 6.39 -28.84 -18.08
N ASP A 346 6.95 -28.42 -19.21
CA ASP A 346 8.37 -28.55 -19.46
C ASP A 346 9.22 -27.53 -18.64
N LYS A 347 10.54 -27.58 -18.82
CA LYS A 347 11.50 -26.68 -18.12
C LYS A 347 11.31 -25.20 -18.48
N GLN A 348 10.65 -24.89 -19.58
CA GLN A 348 10.34 -23.55 -20.04
C GLN A 348 8.92 -23.10 -19.63
N GLY A 349 8.13 -23.96 -18.96
CA GLY A 349 6.76 -23.69 -18.53
C GLY A 349 5.72 -23.85 -19.64
N ASN A 350 6.06 -24.57 -20.74
CA ASN A 350 5.09 -24.90 -21.78
C ASN A 350 4.25 -26.12 -21.37
N LEU A 351 2.99 -26.11 -21.70
CA LEU A 351 2.05 -27.20 -21.40
C LEU A 351 2.34 -28.41 -22.31
N LEU A 352 2.70 -29.54 -21.71
CA LEU A 352 2.92 -30.81 -22.41
C LEU A 352 1.71 -31.73 -22.36
N PHE A 353 0.96 -31.72 -21.24
CA PHE A 353 -0.13 -32.62 -20.97
C PHE A 353 -1.12 -32.05 -19.98
N HIS A 354 -2.37 -32.41 -20.07
CA HIS A 354 -3.36 -32.13 -19.04
C HIS A 354 -4.39 -33.28 -18.93
N ASP A 355 -4.94 -33.46 -17.71
CA ASP A 355 -5.95 -34.46 -17.40
C ASP A 355 -6.75 -34.09 -16.15
N VAL A 356 -7.80 -34.85 -15.84
CA VAL A 356 -8.57 -34.73 -14.61
C VAL A 356 -8.54 -36.05 -13.84
N VAL A 357 -7.98 -36.00 -12.63
CA VAL A 357 -7.88 -37.17 -11.75
C VAL A 357 -8.89 -37.03 -10.61
N PHE A 358 -9.60 -38.13 -10.28
CA PHE A 358 -10.61 -38.16 -9.22
C PHE A 358 -10.12 -38.96 -8.01
N PRO A 359 -9.49 -38.35 -6.99
CA PRO A 359 -9.00 -39.05 -5.83
C PRO A 359 -10.08 -39.34 -4.79
N PHE A 360 -11.24 -38.68 -4.85
CA PHE A 360 -12.27 -38.72 -3.80
C PHE A 360 -13.60 -39.32 -4.28
N PRO A 361 -14.35 -40.01 -3.36
CA PRO A 361 -15.70 -40.48 -3.63
C PRO A 361 -16.67 -39.34 -4.03
N PRO A 362 -17.75 -39.58 -4.76
CA PRO A 362 -18.17 -40.89 -5.32
C PRO A 362 -17.53 -41.25 -6.67
N LYS A 363 -16.81 -40.33 -7.33
CA LYS A 363 -16.31 -40.50 -8.71
C LYS A 363 -14.98 -41.25 -8.81
N GLY A 364 -14.23 -41.34 -7.71
CA GLY A 364 -12.93 -41.98 -7.70
C GLY A 364 -12.52 -42.48 -6.32
N ASN A 365 -11.27 -42.96 -6.23
CA ASN A 365 -10.64 -43.35 -4.99
C ASN A 365 -9.13 -43.02 -5.02
N ALA A 366 -8.54 -42.90 -3.82
CA ALA A 366 -7.15 -42.51 -3.64
C ALA A 366 -6.15 -43.46 -4.31
N GLU A 367 -6.42 -44.78 -4.31
CA GLU A 367 -5.49 -45.78 -4.86
C GLU A 367 -5.39 -45.73 -6.40
N ASN A 368 -6.52 -45.57 -7.08
CA ASN A 368 -6.53 -45.39 -8.56
C ASN A 368 -5.91 -44.06 -8.95
N ALA A 369 -6.18 -42.99 -8.19
CA ALA A 369 -5.59 -41.69 -8.42
C ALA A 369 -4.06 -41.73 -8.21
N ALA A 370 -3.58 -42.39 -7.16
CA ALA A 370 -2.16 -42.57 -6.88
C ALA A 370 -1.44 -43.28 -8.08
N ARG A 371 -2.03 -44.37 -8.59
CA ARG A 371 -1.49 -45.07 -9.77
C ARG A 371 -1.48 -44.16 -11.02
N HIS A 372 -2.48 -43.32 -11.17
CA HIS A 372 -2.58 -42.39 -12.32
C HIS A 372 -1.53 -41.28 -12.21
N PHE A 373 -1.38 -40.66 -11.06
CA PHE A 373 -0.28 -39.67 -10.82
C PHE A 373 1.08 -40.28 -11.09
N ALA A 374 1.37 -41.46 -10.57
CA ALA A 374 2.62 -42.17 -10.80
C ALA A 374 2.91 -42.41 -12.29
N LYS A 375 1.88 -42.82 -13.04
CA LYS A 375 1.97 -43.05 -14.48
C LYS A 375 2.30 -41.77 -15.25
N ILE A 376 1.60 -40.69 -14.98
CA ILE A 376 1.86 -39.36 -15.59
C ILE A 376 3.29 -38.91 -15.26
N ALA A 377 3.72 -38.99 -14.01
CA ALA A 377 5.03 -38.62 -13.57
C ALA A 377 6.16 -39.37 -14.28
N ALA A 378 6.00 -40.69 -14.48
CA ALA A 378 6.96 -41.51 -15.18
C ALA A 378 7.00 -41.20 -16.69
N GLN A 379 5.82 -41.02 -17.30
CA GLN A 379 5.71 -40.75 -18.74
C GLN A 379 6.41 -39.44 -19.17
N TYR A 380 6.29 -38.38 -18.36
CA TYR A 380 6.82 -37.04 -18.68
C TYR A 380 8.10 -36.69 -17.91
N SER A 381 8.67 -37.63 -17.15
CA SER A 381 9.91 -37.44 -16.40
C SER A 381 9.89 -36.17 -15.54
N ILE A 382 8.80 -35.95 -14.80
CA ILE A 382 8.66 -34.77 -13.92
C ILE A 382 9.74 -34.76 -12.83
N GLU A 383 10.14 -33.57 -12.41
CA GLU A 383 11.15 -33.35 -11.38
C GLU A 383 10.56 -32.86 -10.05
N ALA A 384 9.35 -32.25 -10.08
CA ALA A 384 8.62 -31.77 -8.90
C ALA A 384 7.11 -31.71 -9.15
N VAL A 385 6.36 -31.61 -8.03
CA VAL A 385 4.91 -31.46 -8.06
C VAL A 385 4.50 -30.16 -7.33
N ALA A 386 3.63 -29.35 -7.96
CA ALA A 386 3.00 -28.19 -7.38
C ALA A 386 1.52 -28.49 -7.08
N VAL A 387 1.06 -28.26 -5.87
CA VAL A 387 -0.34 -28.43 -5.45
C VAL A 387 -0.89 -27.09 -5.00
N GLY A 388 -2.01 -26.66 -5.56
CA GLY A 388 -2.71 -25.46 -5.12
C GLY A 388 -3.17 -25.57 -3.66
N ASN A 389 -3.16 -24.48 -2.91
CA ASN A 389 -3.53 -24.46 -1.49
C ASN A 389 -5.03 -24.30 -1.22
N GLY A 390 -5.90 -24.50 -2.22
CA GLY A 390 -7.34 -24.40 -2.08
C GLY A 390 -8.02 -25.63 -1.44
N THR A 391 -9.31 -25.77 -1.70
CA THR A 391 -10.12 -26.87 -1.15
C THR A 391 -9.55 -28.22 -1.55
N ALA A 392 -9.42 -29.15 -0.59
CA ALA A 392 -8.81 -30.49 -0.75
C ALA A 392 -7.30 -30.48 -1.05
N SER A 393 -6.61 -29.37 -0.80
CA SER A 393 -5.16 -29.29 -0.99
C SER A 393 -4.44 -30.33 -0.11
N ARG A 394 -4.79 -30.42 1.17
CA ARG A 394 -4.14 -31.31 2.12
C ARG A 394 -4.31 -32.77 1.75
N GLU A 395 -5.55 -33.19 1.53
CA GLU A 395 -5.88 -34.59 1.17
C GLU A 395 -5.20 -35.00 -0.14
N THR A 396 -5.12 -34.06 -1.08
CA THR A 396 -4.42 -34.27 -2.36
C THR A 396 -2.91 -34.37 -2.15
N THR A 397 -2.34 -33.50 -1.31
CA THR A 397 -0.91 -33.49 -0.97
C THR A 397 -0.52 -34.78 -0.26
N ASP A 398 -1.34 -35.28 0.67
CA ASP A 398 -1.08 -36.55 1.38
C ASP A 398 -1.03 -37.75 0.43
N ILE A 399 -1.94 -37.80 -0.57
CA ILE A 399 -1.92 -38.83 -1.62
C ILE A 399 -0.63 -38.72 -2.45
N LEU A 400 -0.27 -37.52 -2.88
CA LEU A 400 0.92 -37.30 -3.69
C LEU A 400 2.22 -37.56 -2.93
N ASN A 401 2.31 -37.20 -1.66
CA ASN A 401 3.43 -37.52 -0.79
C ASN A 401 3.62 -39.05 -0.68
N LYS A 402 2.53 -39.83 -0.49
CA LYS A 402 2.61 -41.29 -0.48
C LYS A 402 3.09 -41.85 -1.81
N VAL A 403 2.68 -41.28 -2.94
CA VAL A 403 3.11 -41.69 -4.30
C VAL A 403 4.58 -41.43 -4.53
N PHE A 404 5.08 -40.30 -4.03
CA PHE A 404 6.41 -39.78 -4.36
C PHE A 404 7.43 -39.84 -3.21
N SER A 405 7.08 -40.49 -2.07
CA SER A 405 8.00 -40.67 -0.93
C SER A 405 8.90 -41.91 -1.07
N GLU A 406 8.52 -42.91 -1.87
CA GLU A 406 9.19 -44.20 -1.88
C GLU A 406 9.95 -44.52 -3.18
N GLY A 407 11.14 -45.11 -3.03
CA GLY A 407 11.93 -45.74 -4.10
C GLY A 407 12.50 -44.79 -5.16
N ASN A 408 12.67 -45.33 -6.38
CA ASN A 408 13.21 -44.57 -7.55
C ASN A 408 12.29 -43.44 -8.05
N ASN A 409 11.13 -43.23 -7.42
CA ASN A 409 10.11 -42.26 -7.84
C ASN A 409 10.03 -41.04 -6.91
N GLN A 410 11.01 -40.86 -6.04
CA GLN A 410 11.04 -39.76 -5.09
C GLN A 410 11.02 -38.39 -5.82
N LYS A 411 9.96 -37.62 -5.60
CA LYS A 411 9.77 -36.28 -6.16
C LYS A 411 9.30 -35.33 -5.05
N PRO A 412 9.85 -34.12 -4.97
CA PRO A 412 9.38 -33.13 -4.01
C PRO A 412 7.97 -32.65 -4.40
N VAL A 413 7.09 -32.59 -3.39
CA VAL A 413 5.73 -32.04 -3.48
C VAL A 413 5.71 -30.71 -2.74
N TYR A 414 5.22 -29.66 -3.41
CA TYR A 414 5.14 -28.32 -2.85
C TYR A 414 3.71 -27.80 -2.88
N VAL A 415 3.27 -27.21 -1.78
CA VAL A 415 2.01 -26.47 -1.72
C VAL A 415 2.26 -25.05 -2.19
N VAL A 416 1.44 -24.58 -3.13
CA VAL A 416 1.60 -23.29 -3.82
C VAL A 416 0.32 -22.47 -3.64
N SER A 417 0.43 -21.18 -3.31
CA SER A 417 -0.73 -20.30 -3.26
C SER A 417 -1.42 -20.19 -4.61
N GLU A 418 -2.74 -20.35 -4.61
CA GLU A 418 -3.58 -20.19 -5.80
C GLU A 418 -4.25 -18.81 -5.89
N ASP A 419 -3.93 -17.87 -4.98
CA ASP A 419 -4.50 -16.52 -4.95
C ASP A 419 -4.38 -15.83 -6.32
N GLY A 420 -5.51 -15.37 -6.85
CA GLY A 420 -5.57 -14.75 -8.17
C GLY A 420 -5.38 -15.69 -9.37
N ALA A 421 -5.21 -17.02 -9.19
CA ALA A 421 -5.10 -17.97 -10.31
C ALA A 421 -6.39 -18.01 -11.16
N SER A 422 -7.55 -17.88 -10.53
CA SER A 422 -8.84 -17.76 -11.21
C SER A 422 -8.95 -16.49 -12.07
N ILE A 423 -8.36 -15.39 -11.61
CA ILE A 423 -8.32 -14.11 -12.34
C ILE A 423 -7.39 -14.23 -13.55
N TYR A 424 -6.20 -14.83 -13.38
CA TYR A 424 -5.31 -15.12 -14.50
C TYR A 424 -6.02 -16.00 -15.52
N SER A 425 -6.62 -17.12 -15.11
CA SER A 425 -7.24 -18.09 -16.04
C SER A 425 -8.35 -17.49 -16.90
N ALA A 426 -9.09 -16.51 -16.36
CA ALA A 426 -10.14 -15.76 -17.07
C ALA A 426 -9.60 -14.55 -17.86
N SER A 427 -8.33 -14.17 -17.69
CA SER A 427 -7.74 -12.99 -18.31
C SER A 427 -7.55 -13.13 -19.83
N LYS A 428 -7.37 -11.97 -20.50
CA LYS A 428 -6.98 -11.97 -21.92
C LYS A 428 -5.60 -12.61 -22.11
N ILE A 429 -4.67 -12.37 -21.18
CA ILE A 429 -3.31 -12.92 -21.26
C ILE A 429 -3.36 -14.44 -21.30
N ALA A 430 -4.11 -15.07 -20.40
CA ALA A 430 -4.24 -16.52 -20.35
C ALA A 430 -4.93 -17.09 -21.60
N ARG A 431 -5.91 -16.38 -22.18
CA ARG A 431 -6.55 -16.76 -23.46
C ARG A 431 -5.58 -16.67 -24.63
N ASP A 432 -4.74 -15.65 -24.67
CA ASP A 432 -3.74 -15.47 -25.72
C ASP A 432 -2.61 -16.52 -25.60
N GLU A 433 -2.21 -16.91 -24.37
CA GLU A 433 -1.20 -17.96 -24.10
C GLU A 433 -1.72 -19.37 -24.39
N PHE A 434 -3.00 -19.64 -24.08
CA PHE A 434 -3.64 -20.95 -24.21
C PHE A 434 -5.04 -20.84 -24.83
N PRO A 435 -5.15 -20.52 -26.14
CA PRO A 435 -6.43 -20.28 -26.78
C PRO A 435 -7.36 -21.51 -26.76
N ASP A 436 -6.78 -22.71 -26.87
CA ASP A 436 -7.50 -23.99 -26.98
C ASP A 436 -7.75 -24.68 -25.63
N GLN A 437 -7.37 -24.06 -24.52
CA GLN A 437 -7.53 -24.62 -23.17
C GLN A 437 -8.63 -23.91 -22.39
N ASP A 438 -9.35 -24.65 -21.55
CA ASP A 438 -10.35 -24.07 -20.67
C ASP A 438 -9.76 -23.36 -19.46
N VAL A 439 -10.60 -22.64 -18.69
CA VAL A 439 -10.17 -21.85 -17.53
C VAL A 439 -9.54 -22.70 -16.42
N THR A 440 -9.94 -23.97 -16.29
CA THR A 440 -9.45 -24.84 -15.22
C THR A 440 -8.03 -25.32 -15.51
N VAL A 441 -7.75 -25.66 -16.78
CA VAL A 441 -6.39 -26.00 -17.23
C VAL A 441 -5.46 -24.81 -17.09
N ARG A 442 -5.89 -23.62 -17.51
CA ARG A 442 -5.10 -22.37 -17.34
C ARG A 442 -4.79 -22.08 -15.89
N GLY A 443 -5.76 -22.35 -14.97
CA GLY A 443 -5.55 -22.24 -13.52
C GLY A 443 -4.46 -23.16 -13.01
N ALA A 444 -4.52 -24.45 -13.36
CA ALA A 444 -3.53 -25.44 -12.99
C ALA A 444 -2.12 -25.11 -13.57
N VAL A 445 -2.04 -24.59 -14.79
CA VAL A 445 -0.80 -24.10 -15.39
C VAL A 445 -0.21 -22.95 -14.57
N SER A 446 -1.04 -22.00 -14.13
CA SER A 446 -0.58 -20.90 -13.30
C SER A 446 -0.01 -21.38 -11.96
N ILE A 447 -0.65 -22.34 -11.30
CA ILE A 447 -0.16 -22.97 -10.06
C ILE A 447 1.23 -23.60 -10.29
N ALA A 448 1.40 -24.38 -11.36
CA ALA A 448 2.69 -24.98 -11.69
C ALA A 448 3.78 -23.94 -11.97
N ARG A 449 3.46 -22.89 -12.75
CA ARG A 449 4.41 -21.83 -13.11
C ARG A 449 4.80 -20.97 -11.89
N ARG A 450 3.91 -20.80 -10.91
CA ARG A 450 4.25 -20.11 -9.65
C ARG A 450 5.31 -20.84 -8.84
N LEU A 451 5.33 -22.17 -8.87
CA LEU A 451 6.42 -22.93 -8.28
C LEU A 451 7.72 -22.71 -9.06
N MET A 452 7.66 -22.66 -10.39
CA MET A 452 8.85 -22.44 -11.22
C MET A 452 9.43 -21.04 -11.03
N ASP A 453 8.62 -20.00 -11.10
CA ASP A 453 8.99 -18.60 -10.81
C ASP A 453 7.77 -17.77 -10.40
N PRO A 454 7.57 -17.52 -9.08
CA PRO A 454 6.45 -16.75 -8.56
C PRO A 454 6.35 -15.35 -9.18
N LEU A 455 7.49 -14.64 -9.28
CA LEU A 455 7.52 -13.28 -9.81
C LEU A 455 7.05 -13.24 -11.28
N ALA A 456 7.60 -14.11 -12.12
CA ALA A 456 7.30 -14.14 -13.54
C ALA A 456 5.82 -14.45 -13.84
N GLU A 457 5.16 -15.23 -12.97
CA GLU A 457 3.76 -15.57 -13.14
C GLU A 457 2.83 -14.53 -12.53
N LEU A 458 3.09 -14.06 -11.29
CA LEU A 458 2.23 -13.12 -10.57
C LEU A 458 2.13 -11.74 -11.25
N VAL A 459 3.16 -11.29 -11.95
CA VAL A 459 3.11 -10.01 -12.71
C VAL A 459 2.13 -10.02 -13.89
N LYS A 460 1.58 -11.18 -14.27
CA LYS A 460 0.59 -11.29 -15.33
C LYS A 460 -0.81 -10.85 -14.92
N ILE A 461 -1.07 -10.71 -13.62
CA ILE A 461 -2.34 -10.26 -13.08
C ILE A 461 -2.17 -8.89 -12.41
N ASP A 462 -3.28 -8.15 -12.28
CA ASP A 462 -3.26 -6.90 -11.52
C ASP A 462 -2.91 -7.20 -10.07
N ALA A 463 -1.94 -6.50 -9.51
CA ALA A 463 -1.48 -6.70 -8.13
C ALA A 463 -2.60 -6.56 -7.09
N LYS A 464 -3.64 -5.75 -7.37
CA LYS A 464 -4.86 -5.66 -6.55
C LYS A 464 -5.67 -6.95 -6.51
N SER A 465 -5.45 -7.85 -7.43
CA SER A 465 -6.15 -9.15 -7.52
C SER A 465 -5.43 -10.25 -6.74
N ILE A 466 -4.25 -9.96 -6.21
CA ILE A 466 -3.51 -10.86 -5.31
C ILE A 466 -4.03 -10.60 -3.90
N GLY A 467 -4.39 -11.64 -3.16
CA GLY A 467 -4.82 -11.55 -1.76
C GLY A 467 -3.63 -11.22 -0.86
N VAL A 468 -3.51 -9.96 -0.42
CA VAL A 468 -2.40 -9.48 0.41
C VAL A 468 -2.84 -8.97 1.78
N GLY A 469 -4.15 -8.98 2.07
CA GLY A 469 -4.65 -8.61 3.39
C GLY A 469 -6.16 -8.42 3.50
N GLN A 470 -6.65 -8.47 4.74
CA GLN A 470 -8.07 -8.57 5.08
C GLN A 470 -8.92 -7.37 4.65
N TYR A 471 -8.36 -6.15 4.66
CA TYR A 471 -9.07 -4.90 4.37
C TYR A 471 -8.69 -4.29 3.03
N GLN A 472 -8.14 -5.08 2.11
CA GLN A 472 -7.62 -4.62 0.82
C GLN A 472 -8.67 -3.86 -0.02
N HIS A 473 -9.95 -4.22 0.09
CA HIS A 473 -11.04 -3.57 -0.64
C HIS A 473 -11.63 -2.34 0.07
N ASP A 474 -11.25 -2.08 1.32
CA ASP A 474 -11.79 -1.00 2.15
C ASP A 474 -10.90 0.25 2.18
N VAL A 475 -9.65 0.14 1.76
CA VAL A 475 -8.70 1.25 1.68
C VAL A 475 -8.88 2.06 0.39
N ASP A 476 -8.23 3.23 0.31
CA ASP A 476 -8.19 4.02 -0.93
C ASP A 476 -7.60 3.19 -2.08
N GLN A 477 -8.44 2.90 -3.08
CA GLN A 477 -8.11 2.02 -4.19
C GLN A 477 -7.09 2.62 -5.17
N THR A 478 -7.01 3.95 -5.27
CA THR A 478 -6.05 4.64 -6.12
C THR A 478 -4.67 4.58 -5.50
N LYS A 479 -4.60 4.87 -4.20
CA LYS A 479 -3.37 4.81 -3.41
C LYS A 479 -2.85 3.38 -3.33
N LEU A 480 -3.74 2.42 -3.05
CA LEU A 480 -3.41 0.98 -3.05
C LEU A 480 -2.77 0.57 -4.37
N LYS A 481 -3.42 0.88 -5.51
CA LYS A 481 -2.89 0.52 -6.82
C LYS A 481 -1.49 1.08 -7.06
N LYS A 482 -1.30 2.38 -6.81
CA LYS A 482 0.01 3.04 -6.98
C LYS A 482 1.09 2.36 -6.14
N SER A 483 0.79 2.03 -4.89
CA SER A 483 1.74 1.41 -3.96
C SER A 483 2.07 -0.04 -4.34
N LEU A 484 1.07 -0.82 -4.76
CA LEU A 484 1.29 -2.20 -5.21
C LEU A 484 2.06 -2.24 -6.54
N ASP A 485 1.73 -1.40 -7.51
CA ASP A 485 2.45 -1.31 -8.79
C ASP A 485 3.93 -0.94 -8.56
N GLN A 486 4.21 0.02 -7.66
CA GLN A 486 5.58 0.38 -7.27
C GLN A 486 6.31 -0.80 -6.62
N THR A 487 5.64 -1.59 -5.80
CA THR A 487 6.21 -2.78 -5.17
C THR A 487 6.58 -3.83 -6.22
N VAL A 488 5.71 -4.06 -7.21
CA VAL A 488 6.02 -4.97 -8.33
C VAL A 488 7.24 -4.48 -9.11
N GLU A 489 7.28 -3.19 -9.46
CA GLU A 489 8.42 -2.59 -10.17
C GLU A 489 9.72 -2.77 -9.39
N ASN A 490 9.71 -2.49 -8.09
CA ASN A 490 10.89 -2.65 -7.23
C ASN A 490 11.35 -4.12 -7.19
N CYS A 491 10.43 -5.09 -7.05
CA CYS A 491 10.77 -6.52 -7.01
C CYS A 491 11.36 -7.01 -8.34
N VAL A 492 10.76 -6.64 -9.47
CA VAL A 492 11.24 -7.03 -10.81
C VAL A 492 12.65 -6.50 -11.06
N ASN A 493 12.91 -5.24 -10.72
CA ASN A 493 14.23 -4.63 -10.91
C ASN A 493 15.26 -5.13 -9.89
N LEU A 494 14.86 -5.51 -8.68
CA LEU A 494 15.74 -6.14 -7.69
C LEU A 494 16.28 -7.48 -8.18
N VAL A 495 15.41 -8.34 -8.71
CA VAL A 495 15.78 -9.67 -9.23
C VAL A 495 16.55 -9.55 -10.54
N GLY A 496 16.12 -8.66 -11.42
CA GLY A 496 16.59 -8.58 -12.80
C GLY A 496 15.97 -9.65 -13.69
N VAL A 497 15.98 -9.45 -14.99
CA VAL A 497 15.17 -10.21 -15.93
C VAL A 497 15.98 -10.68 -17.13
N ASN A 498 15.85 -11.96 -17.49
CA ASN A 498 16.43 -12.48 -18.75
C ASN A 498 15.60 -11.96 -19.94
N VAL A 499 16.19 -11.10 -20.77
CA VAL A 499 15.49 -10.46 -21.89
C VAL A 499 15.03 -11.44 -22.96
N ASN A 500 15.69 -12.61 -23.06
CA ASN A 500 15.38 -13.62 -24.08
C ASN A 500 14.18 -14.52 -23.69
N THR A 501 13.88 -14.64 -22.40
CA THR A 501 12.79 -15.52 -21.93
C THR A 501 11.61 -14.75 -21.30
N ALA A 502 11.83 -13.48 -20.93
CA ALA A 502 10.82 -12.68 -20.25
C ALA A 502 9.54 -12.48 -21.06
N SER A 503 8.41 -12.50 -20.37
CA SER A 503 7.12 -12.08 -20.94
C SER A 503 7.05 -10.56 -21.14
N GLN A 504 6.13 -10.10 -21.98
CA GLN A 504 5.86 -8.67 -22.14
C GLN A 504 5.48 -8.03 -20.82
N GLN A 505 4.68 -8.72 -20.01
CA GLN A 505 4.20 -8.25 -18.70
C GLN A 505 5.39 -8.00 -17.76
N LEU A 506 6.31 -8.96 -17.67
CA LEU A 506 7.49 -8.83 -16.83
C LEU A 506 8.39 -7.68 -17.29
N LEU A 507 8.63 -7.56 -18.60
CA LEU A 507 9.42 -6.47 -19.19
C LEU A 507 8.80 -5.09 -18.95
N THR A 508 7.48 -4.99 -18.84
CA THR A 508 6.77 -3.71 -18.60
C THR A 508 7.18 -3.06 -17.30
N TYR A 509 7.55 -3.85 -16.28
CA TYR A 509 8.00 -3.36 -14.98
C TYR A 509 9.52 -3.10 -14.88
N ILE A 510 10.26 -3.34 -15.95
CA ILE A 510 11.68 -2.95 -16.00
C ILE A 510 11.78 -1.43 -16.10
N SER A 511 12.65 -0.86 -15.27
CA SER A 511 12.94 0.56 -15.23
C SER A 511 13.12 1.15 -16.64
N GLY A 512 12.37 2.19 -16.95
CA GLY A 512 12.44 2.92 -18.23
C GLY A 512 11.80 2.25 -19.44
N LEU A 513 11.18 1.06 -19.32
CA LEU A 513 10.59 0.36 -20.47
C LEU A 513 9.10 0.67 -20.68
N GLY A 514 8.24 0.35 -19.73
CA GLY A 514 6.78 0.43 -19.90
C GLY A 514 6.22 -0.50 -21.00
N PRO A 515 4.86 -0.53 -21.18
CA PRO A 515 4.20 -1.52 -22.03
C PRO A 515 4.59 -1.47 -23.52
N ALA A 516 4.79 -0.26 -24.06
CA ALA A 516 5.11 -0.08 -25.47
C ALA A 516 6.51 -0.58 -25.83
N LEU A 517 7.53 -0.25 -25.01
CA LEU A 517 8.90 -0.69 -25.24
C LEU A 517 9.05 -2.19 -24.93
N ALA A 518 8.35 -2.71 -23.92
CA ALA A 518 8.30 -4.15 -23.66
C ALA A 518 7.78 -4.93 -24.87
N LYS A 519 6.71 -4.46 -25.51
CA LYS A 519 6.19 -5.03 -26.75
C LYS A 519 7.23 -4.98 -27.87
N ASN A 520 7.88 -3.85 -28.07
CA ASN A 520 8.91 -3.70 -29.13
C ASN A 520 10.10 -4.64 -28.92
N ILE A 521 10.50 -4.90 -27.67
CA ILE A 521 11.56 -5.88 -27.34
C ILE A 521 11.13 -7.29 -27.75
N ILE A 522 9.89 -7.69 -27.44
CA ILE A 522 9.36 -9.00 -27.84
C ILE A 522 9.30 -9.15 -29.35
N GLU A 523 8.81 -8.15 -30.07
CA GLU A 523 8.75 -8.14 -31.54
C GLU A 523 10.17 -8.20 -32.13
N TYR A 524 11.09 -7.41 -31.64
CA TYR A 524 12.49 -7.43 -32.08
C TYR A 524 13.12 -8.81 -31.89
N ARG A 525 12.93 -9.44 -30.72
CA ARG A 525 13.41 -10.78 -30.41
C ARG A 525 12.82 -11.86 -31.36
N ARG A 526 11.52 -11.76 -31.65
CA ARG A 526 10.87 -12.67 -32.60
C ARG A 526 11.43 -12.55 -34.00
N ASP A 527 11.70 -11.33 -34.47
CA ASP A 527 12.10 -11.07 -35.85
C ASP A 527 13.60 -11.21 -36.09
N ASN A 528 14.45 -11.03 -35.06
CA ASN A 528 15.92 -11.03 -35.17
C ASN A 528 16.60 -12.14 -34.36
N GLY A 529 15.85 -12.99 -33.65
CA GLY A 529 16.39 -13.98 -32.73
C GLY A 529 16.80 -13.38 -31.38
N ASP A 530 17.43 -14.22 -30.54
CA ASP A 530 17.84 -13.89 -29.21
C ASP A 530 18.88 -12.77 -29.15
N PHE A 531 18.78 -11.92 -28.13
CA PHE A 531 19.81 -10.93 -27.83
C PHE A 531 21.09 -11.63 -27.38
N THR A 532 22.22 -11.26 -27.98
CA THR A 532 23.56 -11.76 -27.63
C THR A 532 24.42 -10.71 -26.92
N SER A 533 23.93 -9.47 -26.81
CA SER A 533 24.56 -8.39 -26.05
C SER A 533 23.56 -7.31 -25.67
N ARG A 534 23.81 -6.62 -24.55
CA ARG A 534 23.01 -5.45 -24.14
C ARG A 534 23.02 -4.31 -25.17
N ALA A 535 24.12 -4.17 -25.93
CA ALA A 535 24.24 -3.17 -26.98
C ALA A 535 23.17 -3.33 -28.07
N GLN A 536 22.68 -4.54 -28.34
CA GLN A 536 21.60 -4.78 -29.31
C GLN A 536 20.26 -4.15 -28.88
N LEU A 537 20.02 -3.89 -27.60
CA LEU A 537 18.83 -3.20 -27.12
C LEU A 537 18.67 -1.81 -27.78
N LYS A 538 19.77 -1.16 -28.09
CA LYS A 538 19.76 0.14 -28.82
C LYS A 538 19.17 0.06 -30.23
N LYS A 539 19.01 -1.16 -30.79
CA LYS A 539 18.41 -1.39 -32.11
C LYS A 539 16.90 -1.61 -32.03
N VAL A 540 16.37 -1.77 -30.82
CA VAL A 540 14.91 -1.92 -30.60
C VAL A 540 14.20 -0.61 -30.97
N PRO A 541 13.16 -0.65 -31.80
CA PRO A 541 12.42 0.55 -32.19
C PRO A 541 11.92 1.36 -30.99
N ARG A 542 12.11 2.68 -31.01
CA ARG A 542 11.73 3.66 -29.95
C ARG A 542 12.46 3.51 -28.61
N LEU A 543 13.40 2.58 -28.47
CA LEU A 543 14.23 2.47 -27.28
C LEU A 543 15.38 3.49 -27.38
N GLY A 544 15.12 4.72 -26.91
CA GLY A 544 16.07 5.82 -26.93
C GLY A 544 17.19 5.66 -25.88
N ALA A 545 18.14 6.59 -25.92
CA ALA A 545 19.32 6.56 -25.01
C ALA A 545 18.93 6.55 -23.53
N ASN A 546 17.96 7.36 -23.12
CA ASN A 546 17.51 7.44 -21.72
C ASN A 546 16.88 6.12 -21.27
N ALA A 547 15.97 5.53 -22.07
CA ALA A 547 15.38 4.24 -21.77
C ALA A 547 16.44 3.12 -21.69
N TYR A 548 17.41 3.14 -22.60
CA TYR A 548 18.54 2.19 -22.56
C TYR A 548 19.34 2.32 -21.25
N THR A 549 19.70 3.54 -20.86
CA THR A 549 20.42 3.79 -19.61
C THR A 549 19.65 3.25 -18.41
N GLN A 550 18.35 3.50 -18.36
CA GLN A 550 17.56 3.05 -17.21
C GLN A 550 17.32 1.53 -17.17
N CYS A 551 17.16 0.86 -18.33
CA CYS A 551 16.81 -0.58 -18.35
C CYS A 551 18.01 -1.53 -18.41
N ALA A 552 19.14 -1.13 -19.00
CA ALA A 552 20.21 -2.04 -19.36
C ALA A 552 20.82 -2.81 -18.19
N GLY A 553 20.92 -2.19 -17.02
CA GLY A 553 21.46 -2.83 -15.82
C GLY A 553 20.54 -3.92 -15.24
N PHE A 554 19.25 -3.89 -15.53
CA PHE A 554 18.25 -4.83 -15.02
C PHE A 554 17.94 -5.98 -15.97
N LEU A 555 18.37 -5.88 -17.24
CA LEU A 555 18.20 -6.93 -18.24
C LEU A 555 19.42 -7.84 -18.26
N ARG A 556 19.21 -9.15 -18.19
CA ARG A 556 20.24 -10.19 -18.21
C ARG A 556 20.25 -10.88 -19.55
N ILE A 557 21.43 -11.24 -20.03
CA ILE A 557 21.62 -12.03 -21.25
C ILE A 557 22.55 -13.21 -20.92
N PRO A 558 22.00 -14.37 -20.53
CA PRO A 558 22.79 -15.58 -20.34
C PRO A 558 23.54 -15.90 -21.63
N ASN A 559 24.79 -16.37 -21.53
CA ASN A 559 25.64 -16.71 -22.66
C ASN A 559 25.99 -15.54 -23.59
N ALA A 560 25.91 -14.29 -23.10
CA ALA A 560 26.34 -13.13 -23.86
C ALA A 560 27.83 -13.18 -24.19
N LYS A 561 28.25 -12.52 -25.30
CA LYS A 561 29.66 -12.35 -25.67
C LYS A 561 30.46 -11.63 -24.58
N ASN A 562 29.86 -10.61 -23.95
CA ASN A 562 30.42 -9.95 -22.78
C ASN A 562 29.81 -10.57 -21.52
N PRO A 563 30.59 -11.24 -20.65
CA PRO A 563 30.03 -11.88 -19.46
C PRO A 563 29.35 -10.90 -18.48
N LEU A 564 29.70 -9.62 -18.53
CA LEU A 564 29.03 -8.57 -17.72
C LEU A 564 27.57 -8.35 -18.13
N ASP A 565 27.16 -8.72 -19.34
CA ASP A 565 25.77 -8.62 -19.80
C ASP A 565 24.84 -9.59 -19.07
N ASN A 566 25.38 -10.59 -18.37
CA ASN A 566 24.65 -11.48 -17.46
C ASN A 566 24.82 -11.10 -15.99
N SER A 567 25.16 -9.86 -15.69
CA SER A 567 25.36 -9.38 -14.31
C SER A 567 24.51 -8.13 -14.02
N ALA A 568 24.45 -7.69 -12.76
CA ALA A 568 23.83 -6.41 -12.38
C ALA A 568 24.77 -5.21 -12.58
N VAL A 569 25.99 -5.40 -13.09
CA VAL A 569 26.89 -4.30 -13.40
C VAL A 569 26.29 -3.47 -14.54
N HIS A 570 26.17 -2.16 -14.31
CA HIS A 570 25.67 -1.25 -15.34
C HIS A 570 26.66 -1.06 -16.48
N PRO A 571 26.22 -0.93 -17.75
CA PRO A 571 27.15 -0.71 -18.89
C PRO A 571 28.09 0.48 -18.72
N GLU A 572 27.67 1.54 -18.04
CA GLU A 572 28.50 2.71 -17.70
C GLU A 572 29.76 2.35 -16.88
N SER A 573 29.71 1.24 -16.14
CA SER A 573 30.78 0.78 -15.26
C SER A 573 31.66 -0.31 -15.89
N TYR A 574 31.42 -0.73 -17.14
CA TYR A 574 32.16 -1.81 -17.77
C TYR A 574 33.65 -1.51 -17.90
N ASP A 575 34.03 -0.28 -18.22
CA ASP A 575 35.43 0.10 -18.39
C ASP A 575 36.24 0.06 -17.09
N ILE A 576 35.56 0.32 -15.94
CA ILE A 576 36.18 0.14 -14.62
C ILE A 576 36.44 -1.33 -14.35
N VAL A 577 35.49 -2.22 -14.63
CA VAL A 577 35.68 -3.67 -14.45
C VAL A 577 36.78 -4.21 -15.36
N LYS A 578 36.87 -3.74 -16.62
CA LYS A 578 37.96 -4.10 -17.53
C LYS A 578 39.30 -3.65 -16.98
N ARG A 579 39.38 -2.45 -16.40
CA ARG A 579 40.61 -1.94 -15.76
C ARG A 579 40.98 -2.77 -14.52
N MET A 580 40.02 -3.15 -13.68
CA MET A 580 40.22 -4.03 -12.53
C MET A 580 40.79 -5.40 -12.98
N ALA A 581 40.25 -5.96 -14.06
CA ALA A 581 40.76 -7.22 -14.63
C ALA A 581 42.19 -7.09 -15.18
N ALA A 582 42.48 -6.02 -15.94
CA ALA A 582 43.81 -5.75 -16.48
C ALA A 582 44.87 -5.56 -15.37
N ASP A 583 44.53 -4.78 -14.33
CA ASP A 583 45.41 -4.54 -13.18
C ASP A 583 45.64 -5.82 -12.36
N SER A 584 44.70 -6.77 -12.41
CA SER A 584 44.82 -8.11 -11.80
C SER A 584 45.48 -9.14 -12.73
N GLY A 585 45.94 -8.74 -13.90
CA GLY A 585 46.60 -9.61 -14.88
C GLY A 585 45.70 -10.72 -15.43
N CYS A 586 44.42 -10.44 -15.65
CA CYS A 586 43.45 -11.42 -16.13
C CYS A 586 42.36 -10.80 -17.02
N THR A 587 41.58 -11.65 -17.68
CA THR A 587 40.37 -11.24 -18.41
C THR A 587 39.19 -11.00 -17.45
N VAL A 588 38.19 -10.25 -17.90
CA VAL A 588 36.94 -10.06 -17.12
C VAL A 588 36.30 -11.41 -16.79
N LYS A 589 36.34 -12.38 -17.70
CA LYS A 589 35.79 -13.72 -17.49
C LYS A 589 36.50 -14.47 -16.35
N GLU A 590 37.85 -14.34 -16.29
CA GLU A 590 38.65 -14.96 -15.22
C GLU A 590 38.56 -14.22 -13.89
N LEU A 591 38.22 -12.94 -13.89
CA LEU A 591 37.98 -12.17 -12.68
C LEU A 591 36.66 -12.55 -12.00
N ILE A 592 35.61 -12.81 -12.80
CA ILE A 592 34.28 -13.18 -12.31
C ILE A 592 34.34 -14.46 -11.48
N ALA A 593 33.70 -14.46 -10.30
CA ALA A 593 33.68 -15.56 -9.33
C ALA A 593 35.05 -16.02 -8.78
N ASN A 594 36.11 -15.27 -9.04
CA ASN A 594 37.46 -15.57 -8.50
C ASN A 594 37.67 -14.80 -7.18
N LYS A 595 37.34 -15.44 -6.06
CA LYS A 595 37.39 -14.83 -4.72
C LYS A 595 38.79 -14.34 -4.32
N GLU A 596 39.83 -15.01 -4.74
CA GLU A 596 41.21 -14.63 -4.38
C GLU A 596 41.61 -13.32 -5.08
N ARG A 597 41.37 -13.23 -6.38
CA ARG A 597 41.65 -12.02 -7.15
C ARG A 597 40.80 -10.85 -6.73
N LEU A 598 39.51 -11.09 -6.51
CA LEU A 598 38.58 -10.05 -6.04
C LEU A 598 39.00 -9.48 -4.67
N LYS A 599 39.42 -10.32 -3.72
CA LYS A 599 39.94 -9.87 -2.41
C LYS A 599 41.22 -9.03 -2.51
N ALA A 600 42.05 -9.27 -3.53
CA ALA A 600 43.28 -8.51 -3.74
C ALA A 600 43.04 -7.10 -4.32
N ILE A 601 41.88 -6.82 -4.86
CA ILE A 601 41.52 -5.53 -5.45
C ILE A 601 41.26 -4.49 -4.36
N ASN A 602 42.05 -3.41 -4.36
CA ASN A 602 41.77 -2.24 -3.55
C ASN A 602 40.77 -1.31 -4.30
N ILE A 603 39.48 -1.38 -3.97
CA ILE A 603 38.43 -0.61 -4.66
C ILE A 603 38.64 0.91 -4.61
N LYS A 604 39.38 1.42 -3.61
CA LYS A 604 39.66 2.88 -3.48
C LYS A 604 40.45 3.44 -4.69
N ASN A 605 41.24 2.59 -5.38
CA ASN A 605 42.03 2.99 -6.55
C ASN A 605 41.16 3.25 -7.80
N TYR A 606 39.88 2.87 -7.77
CA TYR A 606 38.93 2.98 -8.89
C TYR A 606 37.84 4.03 -8.66
N VAL A 607 37.89 4.77 -7.57
CA VAL A 607 36.98 5.90 -7.31
C VAL A 607 37.23 7.00 -8.35
N SER A 608 36.18 7.53 -8.91
CA SER A 608 36.17 8.64 -9.87
C SER A 608 35.08 9.65 -9.51
N ASP A 609 35.00 10.77 -10.22
CA ASP A 609 33.98 11.80 -10.03
C ASP A 609 32.54 11.26 -10.22
N THR A 610 32.39 10.18 -11.00
CA THR A 610 31.09 9.59 -11.34
C THR A 610 30.78 8.29 -10.64
N ILE A 611 31.79 7.58 -10.11
CA ILE A 611 31.66 6.26 -9.46
C ILE A 611 32.39 6.29 -8.13
N GLY A 612 31.63 6.18 -7.06
CA GLY A 612 32.12 6.17 -5.69
C GLY A 612 32.22 4.76 -5.08
N LEU A 613 32.57 4.72 -3.80
CA LEU A 613 32.71 3.47 -3.04
C LEU A 613 31.42 2.63 -2.99
N PRO A 614 30.20 3.22 -2.85
CA PRO A 614 28.97 2.43 -2.86
C PRO A 614 28.80 1.60 -4.14
N THR A 615 28.93 2.24 -5.31
CA THR A 615 28.83 1.55 -6.61
C THR A 615 29.95 0.52 -6.78
N LEU A 616 31.19 0.83 -6.40
CA LEU A 616 32.32 -0.14 -6.48
C LEU A 616 32.08 -1.35 -5.57
N THR A 617 31.52 -1.14 -4.39
CA THR A 617 31.16 -2.23 -3.47
C THR A 617 30.10 -3.15 -4.09
N ASP A 618 29.07 -2.58 -4.74
CA ASP A 618 28.05 -3.37 -5.43
C ASP A 618 28.64 -4.13 -6.63
N ILE A 619 29.52 -3.51 -7.40
CA ILE A 619 30.27 -4.18 -8.50
C ILE A 619 31.03 -5.38 -7.95
N MET A 620 31.78 -5.24 -6.86
CA MET A 620 32.56 -6.33 -6.27
C MET A 620 31.66 -7.49 -5.79
N LYS A 621 30.52 -7.19 -5.17
CA LYS A 621 29.55 -8.22 -4.77
C LYS A 621 29.01 -8.98 -5.99
N GLU A 622 28.71 -8.25 -7.04
CA GLU A 622 28.17 -8.84 -8.27
C GLU A 622 29.20 -9.68 -9.01
N LEU A 623 30.47 -9.27 -9.00
CA LEU A 623 31.57 -10.06 -9.59
C LEU A 623 31.88 -11.34 -8.79
N ASP A 624 31.70 -11.33 -7.47
CA ASP A 624 31.85 -12.53 -6.61
C ASP A 624 30.79 -13.58 -6.90
N LYS A 625 29.53 -13.16 -7.12
CA LYS A 625 28.39 -14.03 -7.41
C LYS A 625 27.52 -13.44 -8.52
N PRO A 626 27.94 -13.53 -9.79
CA PRO A 626 27.27 -12.89 -10.89
C PRO A 626 25.89 -13.50 -11.13
N GLY A 627 24.88 -12.62 -11.26
CA GLY A 627 23.53 -13.04 -11.56
C GLY A 627 22.87 -13.90 -10.46
N LEU A 628 23.38 -13.84 -9.22
CA LEU A 628 22.78 -14.54 -8.11
C LEU A 628 21.32 -14.05 -7.92
N ASP A 629 20.39 -15.00 -7.94
CA ASP A 629 19.01 -14.71 -7.59
C ASP A 629 18.92 -14.39 -6.09
N PRO A 630 18.44 -13.21 -5.68
CA PRO A 630 18.38 -12.85 -4.28
C PRO A 630 17.30 -13.61 -3.50
N ARG A 631 16.46 -14.41 -4.17
CA ARG A 631 15.28 -15.08 -3.59
C ARG A 631 15.60 -16.37 -2.85
N GLY A 632 16.81 -16.95 -3.02
CA GLY A 632 17.23 -18.20 -2.37
C GLY A 632 16.67 -19.46 -3.03
N GLU A 633 16.60 -20.56 -2.27
CA GLU A 633 16.13 -21.88 -2.73
C GLU A 633 14.77 -22.20 -2.08
N VAL A 634 13.90 -22.91 -2.80
CA VAL A 634 12.57 -23.31 -2.30
C VAL A 634 12.71 -24.46 -1.28
N GLU A 635 12.03 -24.36 -0.15
CA GLU A 635 12.03 -25.35 0.91
C GLU A 635 10.77 -26.23 0.85
N GLN A 636 10.92 -27.52 1.16
CA GLN A 636 9.78 -28.44 1.31
C GLN A 636 9.15 -28.28 2.68
N PHE A 637 7.83 -28.45 2.74
CA PHE A 637 7.04 -28.41 3.96
C PHE A 637 6.03 -29.54 3.99
N SER A 638 5.78 -30.09 5.20
CA SER A 638 4.67 -31.01 5.47
C SER A 638 4.00 -30.66 6.78
N PHE A 639 2.66 -30.70 6.81
CA PHE A 639 1.88 -30.59 8.03
C PHE A 639 2.07 -31.83 8.93
N SER A 640 1.62 -31.72 10.18
CA SER A 640 1.59 -32.88 11.09
C SER A 640 0.57 -33.91 10.61
N ASP A 641 0.96 -35.19 10.61
CA ASP A 641 0.10 -36.32 10.24
C ASP A 641 -1.03 -36.57 11.27
N ASP A 642 -0.89 -36.06 12.49
CA ASP A 642 -1.82 -36.32 13.60
C ASP A 642 -3.02 -35.38 13.66
N ILE A 643 -3.05 -34.30 12.83
CA ILE A 643 -4.05 -33.23 12.90
C ILE A 643 -4.70 -33.01 11.54
N HIS A 644 -6.01 -33.22 11.44
CA HIS A 644 -6.77 -33.06 10.20
C HIS A 644 -7.96 -32.09 10.34
N GLU A 645 -8.58 -32.04 11.49
CA GLU A 645 -9.75 -31.19 11.75
C GLU A 645 -9.53 -30.38 13.05
N LEU A 646 -10.30 -29.30 13.18
CA LEU A 646 -10.23 -28.43 14.37
C LEU A 646 -10.42 -29.19 15.71
N LYS A 647 -11.19 -30.27 15.71
CA LYS A 647 -11.41 -31.11 16.87
C LYS A 647 -10.18 -31.93 17.30
N ASP A 648 -9.21 -32.12 16.39
CA ASP A 648 -7.98 -32.88 16.65
C ASP A 648 -6.92 -31.98 17.32
N VAL A 649 -7.16 -30.67 17.41
CA VAL A 649 -6.23 -29.70 17.97
C VAL A 649 -6.43 -29.59 19.48
N GLU A 650 -5.41 -29.95 20.25
CA GLU A 650 -5.41 -29.84 21.70
C GLU A 650 -4.45 -28.76 22.20
N VAL A 651 -4.82 -28.12 23.31
CA VAL A 651 -3.96 -27.13 23.99
C VAL A 651 -2.66 -27.79 24.45
N GLY A 652 -1.55 -27.16 24.08
CA GLY A 652 -0.20 -27.66 24.43
C GLY A 652 0.48 -28.41 23.28
N MET A 653 -0.21 -28.80 22.22
CA MET A 653 0.41 -29.37 21.02
C MET A 653 1.40 -28.44 20.39
N VAL A 654 2.51 -28.99 19.90
CA VAL A 654 3.53 -28.26 19.10
C VAL A 654 3.48 -28.81 17.67
N VAL A 655 3.15 -27.96 16.72
CA VAL A 655 2.85 -28.37 15.36
C VAL A 655 3.55 -27.47 14.35
N PRO A 656 3.94 -28.02 13.17
CA PRO A 656 4.41 -27.22 12.06
C PRO A 656 3.23 -26.45 11.42
N GLY A 657 3.52 -25.26 10.91
CA GLY A 657 2.53 -24.44 10.22
C GLY A 657 3.15 -23.53 9.18
N ILE A 658 2.32 -22.97 8.34
CA ILE A 658 2.68 -21.99 7.31
C ILE A 658 2.04 -20.66 7.64
N VAL A 659 2.81 -19.58 7.62
CA VAL A 659 2.29 -18.23 7.81
C VAL A 659 1.47 -17.84 6.57
N THR A 660 0.16 -17.66 6.74
CA THR A 660 -0.79 -17.35 5.66
C THR A 660 -1.06 -15.86 5.52
N ASN A 661 -0.96 -15.10 6.62
CA ASN A 661 -1.18 -13.66 6.61
C ASN A 661 -0.43 -12.99 7.77
N ILE A 662 0.05 -11.77 7.53
CA ILE A 662 0.73 -10.94 8.54
C ILE A 662 -0.03 -9.64 8.70
N THR A 663 -0.28 -9.26 9.95
CA THR A 663 -0.96 -8.01 10.34
C THR A 663 -0.15 -7.31 11.41
N LYS A 664 -0.43 -6.04 11.71
CA LYS A 664 0.28 -5.31 12.78
C LYS A 664 0.11 -5.91 14.18
N PHE A 665 -0.94 -6.70 14.42
CA PHE A 665 -1.19 -7.33 15.72
C PHE A 665 -0.73 -8.79 15.83
N GLY A 666 -0.21 -9.39 14.76
CA GLY A 666 0.28 -10.77 14.76
C GLY A 666 0.25 -11.42 13.39
N ALA A 667 0.50 -12.73 13.37
CA ALA A 667 0.50 -13.55 12.17
C ALA A 667 -0.57 -14.64 12.24
N PHE A 668 -1.22 -14.90 11.12
CA PHE A 668 -2.08 -16.08 10.95
C PHE A 668 -1.25 -17.24 10.42
N VAL A 669 -1.47 -18.41 10.98
CA VAL A 669 -0.70 -19.60 10.66
C VAL A 669 -1.68 -20.75 10.37
N ASP A 670 -1.59 -21.28 9.17
CA ASP A 670 -2.26 -22.54 8.81
C ASP A 670 -1.48 -23.71 9.43
N ILE A 671 -2.15 -24.49 10.26
CA ILE A 671 -1.62 -25.72 10.88
C ILE A 671 -2.24 -26.98 10.28
N GLY A 672 -2.97 -26.84 9.17
CA GLY A 672 -3.56 -27.92 8.39
C GLY A 672 -4.97 -28.35 8.84
N VAL A 673 -5.76 -27.51 9.48
CA VAL A 673 -7.11 -27.82 9.97
C VAL A 673 -8.23 -26.99 9.35
N HIS A 674 -8.03 -26.46 8.15
CA HIS A 674 -8.97 -25.62 7.41
C HIS A 674 -9.37 -24.32 8.14
N GLN A 675 -8.64 -23.95 9.20
CA GLN A 675 -8.84 -22.75 9.98
C GLN A 675 -7.48 -22.25 10.47
N ASP A 676 -7.12 -21.04 10.10
CA ASP A 676 -5.87 -20.41 10.53
C ASP A 676 -5.91 -20.10 12.03
N GLY A 677 -4.82 -20.39 12.72
CA GLY A 677 -4.58 -19.96 14.08
C GLY A 677 -3.89 -18.60 14.13
N LEU A 678 -4.14 -17.81 15.16
CA LEU A 678 -3.51 -16.51 15.37
C LEU A 678 -2.34 -16.62 16.36
N VAL A 679 -1.15 -16.24 15.92
CA VAL A 679 -0.02 -15.90 16.80
C VAL A 679 -0.05 -14.40 17.03
N HIS A 680 -0.54 -13.95 18.20
CA HIS A 680 -0.53 -12.54 18.55
C HIS A 680 0.91 -12.03 18.67
N ILE A 681 1.17 -10.75 18.35
CA ILE A 681 2.52 -10.15 18.36
C ILE A 681 3.25 -10.40 19.69
N SER A 682 2.54 -10.38 20.82
CA SER A 682 3.10 -10.69 22.14
C SER A 682 3.51 -12.14 22.31
N GLN A 683 3.11 -13.06 21.43
CA GLN A 683 3.40 -14.50 21.46
C GLN A 683 4.41 -14.94 20.38
N MET A 684 4.92 -14.01 19.57
CA MET A 684 5.85 -14.31 18.47
C MET A 684 7.30 -14.42 18.91
N SER A 685 7.70 -13.64 19.92
CA SER A 685 9.08 -13.60 20.41
C SER A 685 9.13 -13.39 21.93
N SER A 686 10.20 -13.89 22.57
CA SER A 686 10.53 -13.56 23.95
C SER A 686 11.03 -12.12 24.12
N LYS A 687 11.55 -11.51 23.04
CA LYS A 687 11.95 -10.09 23.00
C LYS A 687 10.76 -9.25 22.57
N PHE A 688 10.73 -7.99 23.00
CA PHE A 688 9.74 -7.04 22.52
C PHE A 688 10.00 -6.74 21.04
N ILE A 689 8.96 -6.84 20.21
CA ILE A 689 8.98 -6.54 18.78
C ILE A 689 7.91 -5.50 18.47
N HIS A 690 8.15 -4.67 17.51
CA HIS A 690 7.20 -3.65 17.05
C HIS A 690 6.40 -4.09 15.83
N ASP A 691 7.01 -4.94 14.99
CA ASP A 691 6.41 -5.44 13.75
C ASP A 691 6.56 -6.98 13.69
N PRO A 692 5.48 -7.73 13.45
CA PRO A 692 5.55 -9.17 13.19
C PRO A 692 6.53 -9.56 12.07
N ASN A 693 6.75 -8.72 11.07
CA ASN A 693 7.72 -8.94 9.99
C ASN A 693 9.19 -9.01 10.46
N GLU A 694 9.49 -8.57 11.69
CA GLU A 694 10.81 -8.75 12.31
C GLU A 694 11.10 -10.22 12.64
N VAL A 695 10.06 -11.05 12.79
CA VAL A 695 10.15 -12.44 13.27
C VAL A 695 9.75 -13.44 12.20
N VAL A 696 8.70 -13.17 11.43
CA VAL A 696 8.16 -14.08 10.41
C VAL A 696 7.97 -13.40 9.06
N LYS A 697 7.95 -14.24 8.02
CA LYS A 697 7.62 -13.82 6.64
C LYS A 697 6.39 -14.57 6.15
N LEU A 698 5.70 -14.01 5.18
CA LEU A 698 4.57 -14.68 4.53
C LEU A 698 5.05 -16.00 3.87
N HIS A 699 4.25 -17.05 4.00
CA HIS A 699 4.56 -18.43 3.60
C HIS A 699 5.81 -19.05 4.26
N GLN A 700 6.34 -18.43 5.31
CA GLN A 700 7.41 -19.03 6.11
C GLN A 700 6.88 -20.24 6.85
N HIS A 701 7.69 -21.30 6.85
CA HIS A 701 7.46 -22.48 7.70
C HIS A 701 7.83 -22.13 9.14
N VAL A 702 6.93 -22.39 10.06
CA VAL A 702 7.10 -22.08 11.50
C VAL A 702 6.65 -23.26 12.34
N THR A 703 7.23 -23.37 13.53
CA THR A 703 6.71 -24.27 14.56
C THR A 703 5.95 -23.46 15.58
N VAL A 704 4.74 -23.88 15.91
CA VAL A 704 3.86 -23.17 16.83
C VAL A 704 3.29 -24.10 17.91
N LYS A 705 3.05 -23.54 19.08
CA LYS A 705 2.38 -24.22 20.18
C LYS A 705 0.95 -23.71 20.30
N VAL A 706 -0.01 -24.62 20.42
CA VAL A 706 -1.42 -24.31 20.63
C VAL A 706 -1.61 -23.83 22.07
N THR A 707 -2.15 -22.64 22.26
CA THR A 707 -2.40 -22.03 23.58
C THR A 707 -3.87 -22.04 23.97
N GLU A 708 -4.77 -21.94 22.99
CA GLU A 708 -6.22 -21.94 23.19
C GLU A 708 -6.94 -22.45 21.94
N VAL A 709 -8.04 -23.19 22.13
CA VAL A 709 -8.94 -23.65 21.05
C VAL A 709 -10.37 -23.34 21.44
N ASP A 710 -11.05 -22.50 20.63
CA ASP A 710 -12.47 -22.19 20.76
C ASP A 710 -13.25 -22.87 19.60
N LEU A 711 -13.83 -24.02 19.89
CA LEU A 711 -14.59 -24.80 18.90
C LEU A 711 -15.89 -24.10 18.47
N VAL A 712 -16.48 -23.25 19.31
CA VAL A 712 -17.74 -22.55 19.03
C VAL A 712 -17.50 -21.38 18.06
N ARG A 713 -16.45 -20.61 18.33
CA ARG A 713 -16.06 -19.46 17.49
C ARG A 713 -15.10 -19.85 16.37
N LYS A 714 -14.68 -21.12 16.32
CA LYS A 714 -13.68 -21.63 15.38
C LYS A 714 -12.40 -20.79 15.40
N ARG A 715 -11.84 -20.54 16.58
CA ARG A 715 -10.62 -19.77 16.76
C ARG A 715 -9.55 -20.62 17.43
N ILE A 716 -8.32 -20.47 16.96
CA ILE A 716 -7.12 -21.11 17.53
C ILE A 716 -6.14 -20.02 17.89
N ALA A 717 -5.69 -19.98 19.14
CA ALA A 717 -4.60 -19.12 19.56
C ALA A 717 -3.29 -19.93 19.62
N LEU A 718 -2.25 -19.34 19.06
CA LEU A 718 -0.94 -19.97 18.88
C LEU A 718 0.17 -19.13 19.52
N SER A 719 1.28 -19.77 19.84
CA SER A 719 2.50 -19.14 20.36
C SER A 719 3.73 -19.71 19.68
N MET A 720 4.70 -18.86 19.40
CA MET A 720 6.05 -19.24 18.93
C MET A 720 7.07 -19.19 20.07
N LYS A 721 6.63 -18.91 21.32
CA LYS A 721 7.50 -18.85 22.48
C LYS A 721 7.76 -20.23 23.04
N GLY A 722 9.03 -20.60 23.14
CA GLY A 722 9.44 -21.84 23.76
C GLY A 722 9.24 -23.10 22.90
N VAL A 723 9.20 -22.95 21.59
CA VAL A 723 9.17 -24.00 20.58
C VAL A 723 10.43 -23.98 19.74
#